data_7689b31112ef8e99930d6b20179b679c
#
_entry.id   7689b31112ef8e99930d6b20179b679c
#
_cell.length_a   1.000
_cell.length_b   1.000
_cell.length_c   1.000
_cell.angle_alpha   90.00
_cell.angle_beta   90.00
_cell.angle_gamma   90.00
#
_symmetry.space_group_name_H-M   'P 1'
#
loop_
_entity.id
_entity.type
_entity.pdbx_description
1 polymer ?
#
loop_
_entity_poly.entity_id
_entity_poly.type
_entity_poly.pdbx_seq_one_letter_code
_entity_poly.pdbx_strand_id
1 'polypeptide(L)'
;MHRKWMGAAILLAGACAGAAAMLCPASAVADETKSSGKAEPWKPEDFIYGESAGQYRISPDGKWLVWVKSVGDKEKDARISNLFLSSLTENREIQLTRGSDTYAQPAWSPDGEWIAFLSNRARPQGKPESAKMQLWLIDARGGEPWPVTELARAPKQIEWLDKETVIYSAEEDPSLYEQEAKKKKDDSEVVEDVEHTAPVRLYKINAKNKKITRLTTNTDWIERWGVSRDGRYAAASHAKSLRFAFDQKTPPITILHDLSNGQEKQILTEGRIRAESIEWAPDSSGFYVPTAYSTHPVFTTASINVVYYYDLASGKSQQVNLDWANGVGFDVQAVPGGFATLLASGAHRELALFTKSGEVSGWTWKRQMIEGEHAKNLENFVISEDAKTIAYSQSTASKLAQIYRAQLDGGKISAPVQVSKMNDGMVSGRVYAKSEVIRWRGSNDEEVEGILYYPANYEAGKKYPVITAIHGGPLGADHDLWGESWAYPIQLFTQRGAFVLRPNYHGSSSYGLKWAESICCGKYYDLETPDINAGVDYLIAKGLGDPERIATMGWSNGSILSTSLLIAYPDRYKVASVGAGDVEWLSDWANVDFGQSFDAYYFGKSPFEDPQLYIRKSPFFKMDTIKAPVLIFHGSADRNVPPAQSWSYFRALQHFGKVPVKFVVFPDEPHGPRKLTHQLRKVEEEIAWFDKYFFKSTKPENEALEKDAPLDAALKRDSAKRYEKGPYGQSVPGKPRARALNLLIPEVVKRGELETSRFEVTRAQFSEYRILKCMANPPGGSGSSDTCSALAATAKGDFPESGVTLEDAKAYAEWLSAASHQTWRVPYEDEVQSLYEHRDNENTLDYWAGYAPNPEDAARLREKAKELSGAVPLLKEVGSFHGQGKDDEEPIYDLGGNVAEWVLTRDGKGKVMGGSADCPADPKSNCTPAPEYIGFRVVRGAAKPQP
;
A
#
# COMPACT_ATOMS: atom_id res chain seq x y z
N MET A 1 -29.66 -49.46 51.94
CA MET A 1 -30.17 -50.86 51.76
C MET A 1 -29.77 -51.36 50.40
N HIS A 2 -28.81 -52.22 50.36
CA HIS A 2 -28.75 -53.58 49.78
C HIS A 2 -28.88 -53.63 48.26
N ARG A 3 -28.01 -54.14 47.49
CA ARG A 3 -27.06 -55.29 47.38
C ARG A 3 -27.05 -55.67 45.89
N LYS A 4 -25.87 -55.78 45.22
CA LYS A 4 -24.98 -56.93 44.99
C LYS A 4 -25.62 -57.99 44.03
N TRP A 5 -25.00 -58.63 43.04
CA TRP A 5 -23.75 -59.39 42.95
C TRP A 5 -23.50 -59.77 41.46
N MET A 6 -22.35 -59.80 40.90
CA MET A 6 -21.29 -60.85 40.79
C MET A 6 -21.54 -61.96 39.78
N GLY A 7 -20.63 -62.22 38.92
CA GLY A 7 -19.68 -63.27 38.81
C GLY A 7 -19.12 -63.42 37.39
N ALA A 8 -17.88 -63.34 37.16
CA ALA A 8 -16.75 -64.33 37.26
C ALA A 8 -16.90 -65.49 36.29
N ALA A 9 -15.97 -65.97 35.52
CA ALA A 9 -14.53 -66.12 35.58
C ALA A 9 -13.94 -66.79 34.31
N ILE A 10 -12.71 -66.49 33.99
CA ILE A 10 -11.51 -67.38 33.89
C ILE A 10 -11.18 -68.08 32.54
N LEU A 11 -10.04 -67.66 32.01
CA LEU A 11 -8.68 -68.20 31.68
C LEU A 11 -8.51 -68.77 30.24
N LEU A 12 -7.54 -68.44 29.45
CA LEU A 12 -6.04 -68.67 29.45
C LEU A 12 -5.36 -68.17 28.16
N ALA A 13 -4.33 -67.45 28.36
CA ALA A 13 -3.02 -67.44 27.75
C ALA A 13 -2.77 -67.52 26.21
N GLY A 14 -1.97 -66.61 25.77
CA GLY A 14 -1.21 -66.70 24.50
C GLY A 14 -0.54 -65.37 24.14
N ALA A 15 0.75 -65.22 24.45
CA ALA A 15 1.58 -64.04 24.16
C ALA A 15 1.82 -63.87 22.68
N CYS A 16 1.78 -62.63 22.15
CA CYS A 16 2.73 -62.08 21.22
C CYS A 16 2.59 -60.54 21.14
N ALA A 17 3.77 -59.91 21.21
CA ALA A 17 3.94 -58.46 21.18
C ALA A 17 3.51 -57.83 19.84
N GLY A 18 2.81 -56.68 19.91
CA GLY A 18 2.49 -55.87 18.75
C GLY A 18 1.99 -54.52 19.21
N ALA A 19 2.79 -53.46 19.06
CA ALA A 19 2.48 -52.11 19.38
C ALA A 19 1.25 -51.61 18.56
N ALA A 20 0.14 -51.30 19.23
CA ALA A 20 -1.01 -50.62 18.61
C ALA A 20 -0.97 -49.14 18.94
N ALA A 21 -0.64 -48.33 17.93
CA ALA A 21 -0.84 -46.88 17.94
C ALA A 21 -2.34 -46.59 17.93
N MET A 22 -2.80 -45.80 18.89
CA MET A 22 -4.18 -45.29 18.90
C MET A 22 -4.32 -44.25 17.77
N LEU A 23 -5.10 -44.57 16.77
CA LEU A 23 -5.61 -43.67 15.76
C LEU A 23 -6.83 -42.94 16.30
N CYS A 24 -6.68 -41.63 16.54
CA CYS A 24 -7.82 -40.72 16.58
C CYS A 24 -8.33 -40.50 15.16
N PRO A 25 -9.65 -40.40 14.94
CA PRO A 25 -10.18 -40.16 13.60
C PRO A 25 -9.82 -38.76 13.13
N ALA A 26 -9.03 -38.67 12.06
CA ALA A 26 -8.76 -37.46 11.33
C ALA A 26 -10.06 -36.98 10.67
N SER A 27 -10.47 -35.78 10.98
CA SER A 27 -11.49 -35.04 10.24
C SER A 27 -11.07 -34.95 8.78
N ALA A 28 -11.92 -35.33 7.87
CA ALA A 28 -11.68 -35.22 6.44
C ALA A 28 -11.51 -33.77 6.05
N VAL A 29 -10.26 -33.38 5.76
CA VAL A 29 -9.95 -32.16 5.02
C VAL A 29 -10.33 -32.44 3.56
N ALA A 30 -11.21 -31.63 3.04
CA ALA A 30 -11.57 -31.69 1.63
C ALA A 30 -10.32 -31.49 0.76
N ASP A 31 -10.15 -32.44 -0.15
CA ASP A 31 -9.04 -32.48 -1.12
C ASP A 31 -9.23 -31.32 -2.11
N GLU A 32 -8.53 -30.21 -1.90
CA GLU A 32 -8.44 -29.13 -2.89
C GLU A 32 -7.64 -29.64 -4.09
N THR A 33 -8.31 -29.75 -5.19
CA THR A 33 -7.78 -30.09 -6.51
C THR A 33 -6.49 -29.32 -6.80
N LYS A 34 -5.36 -30.01 -6.81
CA LYS A 34 -4.07 -29.49 -7.26
C LYS A 34 -4.19 -28.98 -8.68
N SER A 35 -4.28 -27.68 -8.84
CA SER A 35 -3.95 -27.02 -10.10
C SER A 35 -2.44 -27.15 -10.30
N SER A 36 -2.01 -27.77 -11.37
CA SER A 36 -0.61 -27.98 -11.74
C SER A 36 0.05 -26.72 -12.33
N GLY A 37 -0.41 -25.54 -11.95
CA GLY A 37 0.17 -24.24 -12.26
C GLY A 37 1.30 -23.91 -11.27
N LYS A 38 2.40 -23.34 -11.76
CA LYS A 38 3.47 -22.80 -10.93
C LYS A 38 2.86 -21.71 -10.03
N ALA A 39 3.04 -21.84 -8.70
CA ALA A 39 2.55 -20.84 -7.75
C ALA A 39 3.05 -19.43 -8.12
N GLU A 40 2.15 -18.46 -8.18
CA GLU A 40 2.52 -17.09 -8.47
C GLU A 40 3.01 -16.37 -7.20
N PRO A 41 4.07 -15.54 -7.29
CA PRO A 41 4.56 -14.77 -6.14
C PRO A 41 3.61 -13.62 -5.80
N TRP A 42 3.54 -13.26 -4.52
CA TRP A 42 2.88 -12.05 -4.05
C TRP A 42 3.57 -10.81 -4.62
N LYS A 43 2.77 -9.79 -4.93
CA LYS A 43 3.23 -8.48 -5.43
C LYS A 43 2.74 -7.37 -4.50
N PRO A 44 3.45 -6.23 -4.43
CA PRO A 44 2.99 -5.07 -3.65
C PRO A 44 1.56 -4.65 -3.98
N GLU A 45 1.18 -4.70 -5.25
CA GLU A 45 -0.15 -4.32 -5.74
C GLU A 45 -1.28 -5.19 -5.16
N ASP A 46 -1.01 -6.45 -4.85
CA ASP A 46 -2.00 -7.37 -4.29
C ASP A 46 -2.58 -6.85 -2.95
N PHE A 47 -1.79 -6.07 -2.20
CA PHE A 47 -2.20 -5.47 -0.92
C PHE A 47 -2.73 -4.04 -1.07
N ILE A 48 -2.12 -3.26 -1.97
CA ILE A 48 -2.43 -1.84 -2.13
C ILE A 48 -3.77 -1.65 -2.85
N TYR A 49 -4.00 -2.43 -3.91
CA TYR A 49 -5.23 -2.35 -4.70
C TYR A 49 -6.30 -3.36 -4.29
N GLY A 50 -6.03 -4.18 -3.28
CA GLY A 50 -6.93 -5.22 -2.80
C GLY A 50 -8.29 -4.70 -2.29
N GLU A 51 -9.28 -5.58 -2.30
CA GLU A 51 -10.63 -5.33 -1.80
C GLU A 51 -10.70 -5.50 -0.29
N SER A 52 -11.51 -4.66 0.37
CA SER A 52 -11.88 -4.78 1.78
C SER A 52 -13.36 -4.50 1.98
N ALA A 53 -13.95 -5.03 3.07
CA ALA A 53 -15.35 -4.87 3.40
C ALA A 53 -15.52 -4.28 4.81
N GLY A 54 -16.62 -3.54 5.02
CA GLY A 54 -16.96 -2.99 6.33
C GLY A 54 -18.34 -2.35 6.35
N GLN A 55 -18.69 -1.73 7.47
CA GLN A 55 -19.92 -0.96 7.67
C GLN A 55 -21.18 -1.80 7.44
N TYR A 56 -21.27 -2.94 8.09
CA TYR A 56 -22.37 -3.91 7.94
C TYR A 56 -23.65 -3.43 8.61
N ARG A 57 -24.79 -3.60 7.91
CA ARG A 57 -26.14 -3.35 8.46
C ARG A 57 -27.11 -4.41 7.94
N ILE A 58 -27.74 -5.14 8.85
CA ILE A 58 -28.83 -6.08 8.51
C ILE A 58 -30.12 -5.28 8.31
N SER A 59 -30.93 -5.68 7.33
CA SER A 59 -32.28 -5.12 7.10
C SER A 59 -33.21 -5.41 8.28
N PRO A 60 -34.22 -4.59 8.53
CA PRO A 60 -35.18 -4.80 9.64
C PRO A 60 -35.89 -6.16 9.60
N ASP A 61 -36.11 -6.73 8.41
CA ASP A 61 -36.71 -8.06 8.24
C ASP A 61 -35.70 -9.22 8.38
N GLY A 62 -34.43 -8.92 8.67
CA GLY A 62 -33.36 -9.90 8.91
C GLY A 62 -32.87 -10.65 7.67
N LYS A 63 -33.30 -10.27 6.44
CA LYS A 63 -33.02 -11.07 5.23
C LYS A 63 -31.88 -10.56 4.37
N TRP A 64 -31.44 -9.32 4.54
CA TRP A 64 -30.42 -8.68 3.74
C TRP A 64 -29.34 -8.03 4.58
N LEU A 65 -28.11 -8.06 4.08
CA LEU A 65 -26.96 -7.33 4.58
C LEU A 65 -26.57 -6.26 3.57
N VAL A 66 -26.64 -4.98 3.93
CA VAL A 66 -25.95 -3.93 3.19
C VAL A 66 -24.57 -3.73 3.78
N TRP A 67 -23.57 -3.54 2.92
CA TRP A 67 -22.18 -3.37 3.33
C TRP A 67 -21.38 -2.55 2.31
N VAL A 68 -20.25 -2.02 2.72
CA VAL A 68 -19.35 -1.21 1.90
C VAL A 68 -18.16 -2.03 1.46
N LYS A 69 -17.95 -2.13 0.14
CA LYS A 69 -16.75 -2.69 -0.47
C LYS A 69 -15.82 -1.56 -0.90
N SER A 70 -14.58 -1.56 -0.43
CA SER A 70 -13.55 -0.62 -0.82
C SER A 70 -12.48 -1.31 -1.67
N VAL A 71 -11.98 -0.63 -2.70
CA VAL A 71 -10.94 -1.13 -3.59
C VAL A 71 -10.00 0.02 -4.01
N GLY A 72 -8.74 -0.27 -4.28
CA GLY A 72 -7.81 0.72 -4.79
C GLY A 72 -8.09 1.08 -6.25
N ASP A 73 -8.17 2.38 -6.56
CA ASP A 73 -8.34 2.92 -7.91
C ASP A 73 -7.05 3.61 -8.36
N LYS A 74 -6.43 3.06 -9.42
CA LYS A 74 -5.14 3.57 -9.94
C LYS A 74 -5.25 4.95 -10.56
N GLU A 75 -6.36 5.26 -11.22
CA GLU A 75 -6.54 6.54 -11.89
C GLU A 75 -6.74 7.70 -10.89
N LYS A 76 -7.44 7.41 -9.80
CA LYS A 76 -7.67 8.38 -8.71
C LYS A 76 -6.56 8.42 -7.68
N ASP A 77 -5.65 7.47 -7.72
CA ASP A 77 -4.60 7.26 -6.70
C ASP A 77 -5.18 7.24 -5.27
N ALA A 78 -6.36 6.60 -5.12
CA ALA A 78 -7.12 6.59 -3.88
C ALA A 78 -7.99 5.34 -3.77
N ARG A 79 -8.42 5.00 -2.56
CA ARG A 79 -9.46 3.98 -2.37
C ARG A 79 -10.82 4.56 -2.70
N ILE A 80 -11.56 3.86 -3.53
CA ILE A 80 -12.98 4.09 -3.82
C ILE A 80 -13.82 3.07 -3.07
N SER A 81 -15.11 3.36 -2.89
CA SER A 81 -16.02 2.41 -2.23
C SER A 81 -17.37 2.34 -2.91
N ASN A 82 -18.04 1.19 -2.80
CA ASN A 82 -19.37 0.96 -3.34
C ASN A 82 -20.24 0.17 -2.35
N LEU A 83 -21.56 0.34 -2.44
CA LEU A 83 -22.54 -0.38 -1.64
C LEU A 83 -22.88 -1.72 -2.32
N PHE A 84 -22.88 -2.76 -1.51
CA PHE A 84 -23.29 -4.11 -1.88
C PHE A 84 -24.42 -4.57 -0.98
N LEU A 85 -25.27 -5.43 -1.51
CA LEU A 85 -26.40 -6.04 -0.82
C LEU A 85 -26.29 -7.55 -0.97
N SER A 86 -26.09 -8.27 0.15
CA SER A 86 -26.01 -9.72 0.16
C SER A 86 -27.23 -10.31 0.88
N SER A 87 -27.83 -11.35 0.29
CA SER A 87 -28.92 -12.08 0.94
C SER A 87 -28.42 -12.91 2.11
N LEU A 88 -29.13 -12.85 3.24
CA LEU A 88 -28.88 -13.69 4.43
C LEU A 88 -29.64 -15.02 4.40
N THR A 89 -30.49 -15.23 3.39
CA THR A 89 -31.26 -16.47 3.23
C THR A 89 -30.90 -17.27 1.99
N GLU A 90 -30.40 -16.60 0.94
CA GLU A 90 -30.05 -17.17 -0.35
C GLU A 90 -28.61 -16.87 -0.74
N ASN A 91 -28.09 -17.54 -1.75
CA ASN A 91 -26.80 -17.19 -2.35
C ASN A 91 -26.98 -16.12 -3.44
N ARG A 92 -27.19 -14.87 -3.03
CA ARG A 92 -27.43 -13.72 -3.93
C ARG A 92 -26.70 -12.48 -3.42
N GLU A 93 -25.95 -11.84 -4.32
CA GLU A 93 -25.31 -10.56 -4.08
C GLU A 93 -25.72 -9.56 -5.17
N ILE A 94 -25.91 -8.32 -4.81
CA ILE A 94 -26.28 -7.21 -5.71
C ILE A 94 -25.31 -6.07 -5.42
N GLN A 95 -24.62 -5.57 -6.43
CA GLN A 95 -23.89 -4.32 -6.32
C GLN A 95 -24.90 -3.16 -6.52
N LEU A 96 -25.18 -2.42 -5.43
CA LEU A 96 -26.15 -1.33 -5.44
C LEU A 96 -25.64 -0.06 -6.12
N THR A 97 -24.35 0.27 -5.91
CA THR A 97 -23.72 1.47 -6.50
C THR A 97 -22.52 1.09 -7.32
N ARG A 98 -22.19 1.94 -8.31
CA ARG A 98 -21.06 1.72 -9.21
C ARG A 98 -20.33 3.02 -9.49
N GLY A 99 -19.07 2.92 -9.88
CA GLY A 99 -18.24 4.07 -10.24
C GLY A 99 -17.07 4.23 -9.28
N SER A 100 -16.37 5.35 -9.47
CA SER A 100 -15.15 5.68 -8.76
C SER A 100 -15.37 6.75 -7.67
N ASP A 101 -16.61 6.83 -7.14
CA ASP A 101 -16.95 7.68 -6.02
C ASP A 101 -16.76 6.95 -4.68
N THR A 102 -16.98 7.66 -3.58
CA THR A 102 -16.98 7.12 -2.23
C THR A 102 -18.39 7.02 -1.71
N TYR A 103 -18.73 5.85 -1.16
CA TYR A 103 -20.01 5.57 -0.51
C TYR A 103 -19.72 5.06 0.91
N ALA A 104 -20.42 5.60 1.90
CA ALA A 104 -20.18 5.30 3.31
C ALA A 104 -21.44 5.38 4.17
N GLN A 105 -21.40 4.79 5.37
CA GLN A 105 -22.44 4.83 6.39
C GLN A 105 -23.83 4.40 5.88
N PRO A 106 -24.00 3.22 5.26
CA PRO A 106 -25.32 2.75 4.87
C PRO A 106 -26.20 2.55 6.11
N ALA A 107 -27.45 3.01 6.03
CA ALA A 107 -28.45 2.85 7.09
C ALA A 107 -29.82 2.48 6.47
N TRP A 108 -30.41 1.39 6.95
CA TRP A 108 -31.75 0.96 6.54
C TRP A 108 -32.83 1.87 7.12
N SER A 109 -33.84 2.24 6.33
CA SER A 109 -35.07 2.79 6.88
C SER A 109 -35.79 1.76 7.75
N PRO A 110 -36.53 2.17 8.79
CA PRO A 110 -37.23 1.24 9.69
C PRO A 110 -38.20 0.27 9.01
N ASP A 111 -38.77 0.68 7.86
CA ASP A 111 -39.66 -0.18 7.03
C ASP A 111 -38.90 -1.06 6.03
N GLY A 112 -37.55 -0.91 5.92
CA GLY A 112 -36.73 -1.67 5.01
C GLY A 112 -36.85 -1.30 3.52
N GLU A 113 -37.58 -0.22 3.18
CA GLU A 113 -37.76 0.18 1.78
C GLU A 113 -36.57 0.96 1.21
N TRP A 114 -35.83 1.68 2.06
CA TRP A 114 -34.76 2.60 1.66
C TRP A 114 -33.45 2.32 2.38
N ILE A 115 -32.35 2.67 1.70
CA ILE A 115 -31.00 2.74 2.28
C ILE A 115 -30.51 4.17 2.15
N ALA A 116 -30.26 4.83 3.28
CA ALA A 116 -29.57 6.12 3.36
C ALA A 116 -28.07 5.89 3.40
N PHE A 117 -27.27 6.78 2.80
CA PHE A 117 -25.80 6.72 2.83
C PHE A 117 -25.17 8.07 2.53
N LEU A 118 -23.91 8.23 2.86
CA LEU A 118 -23.10 9.38 2.48
C LEU A 118 -22.30 9.09 1.21
N SER A 119 -22.24 10.05 0.27
CA SER A 119 -21.45 9.93 -0.95
C SER A 119 -20.96 11.27 -1.47
N ASN A 120 -19.78 11.25 -2.11
CA ASN A 120 -19.21 12.38 -2.87
C ASN A 120 -19.58 12.33 -4.36
N ARG A 121 -20.53 11.50 -4.73
CA ARG A 121 -21.05 11.38 -6.09
C ARG A 121 -21.45 12.74 -6.65
N ALA A 122 -21.07 13.02 -7.89
CA ALA A 122 -21.41 14.26 -8.57
C ALA A 122 -22.93 14.41 -8.74
N ARG A 123 -23.42 15.60 -8.48
CA ARG A 123 -24.84 15.96 -8.65
C ARG A 123 -25.02 16.77 -9.94
N PRO A 124 -26.02 16.45 -10.77
CA PRO A 124 -26.22 17.11 -12.07
C PRO A 124 -26.36 18.64 -12.00
N GLN A 125 -26.81 19.18 -10.87
CA GLN A 125 -27.06 20.61 -10.66
C GLN A 125 -26.60 21.10 -9.29
N GLY A 126 -25.49 20.52 -8.77
CA GLY A 126 -24.94 20.88 -7.45
C GLY A 126 -24.36 22.29 -7.44
N LYS A 127 -24.54 23.00 -6.30
CA LYS A 127 -23.91 24.30 -6.07
C LYS A 127 -22.41 24.17 -5.86
N PRO A 128 -21.59 25.05 -6.45
CA PRO A 128 -20.12 24.98 -6.30
C PRO A 128 -19.62 25.03 -4.85
N GLU A 129 -20.33 25.75 -3.98
CA GLU A 129 -20.02 25.92 -2.56
C GLU A 129 -20.45 24.73 -1.67
N SER A 130 -21.18 23.77 -2.22
CA SER A 130 -21.60 22.60 -1.44
C SER A 130 -20.44 21.69 -1.10
N ALA A 131 -20.47 21.08 0.10
CA ALA A 131 -19.53 20.02 0.48
C ALA A 131 -19.60 18.83 -0.48
N LYS A 132 -18.48 18.17 -0.71
CA LYS A 132 -18.44 17.00 -1.60
C LYS A 132 -19.33 15.86 -1.08
N MET A 133 -19.20 15.50 0.21
CA MET A 133 -20.02 14.45 0.84
C MET A 133 -21.43 14.98 1.14
N GLN A 134 -22.44 14.25 0.72
CA GLN A 134 -23.85 14.56 0.94
C GLN A 134 -24.63 13.30 1.33
N LEU A 135 -25.84 13.48 1.88
CA LEU A 135 -26.78 12.39 2.13
C LEU A 135 -27.51 12.01 0.85
N TRP A 136 -27.52 10.74 0.55
CA TRP A 136 -28.19 10.11 -0.59
C TRP A 136 -29.12 9.00 -0.12
N LEU A 137 -30.12 8.68 -0.96
CA LEU A 137 -31.00 7.53 -0.78
C LEU A 137 -30.96 6.63 -2.01
N ILE A 138 -31.19 5.33 -1.78
CA ILE A 138 -31.46 4.34 -2.82
C ILE A 138 -32.59 3.42 -2.36
N ASP A 139 -33.44 2.98 -3.30
CA ASP A 139 -34.44 1.93 -3.05
C ASP A 139 -33.71 0.61 -2.70
N ALA A 140 -34.16 -0.09 -1.68
CA ALA A 140 -33.53 -1.34 -1.22
C ALA A 140 -33.55 -2.46 -2.29
N ARG A 141 -34.44 -2.36 -3.27
CA ARG A 141 -34.50 -3.27 -4.43
C ARG A 141 -33.51 -2.93 -5.54
N GLY A 142 -32.80 -1.81 -5.42
CA GLY A 142 -31.87 -1.24 -6.41
C GLY A 142 -32.50 -0.10 -7.21
N GLY A 143 -31.74 0.45 -8.15
CA GLY A 143 -32.13 1.58 -8.95
C GLY A 143 -31.10 2.70 -8.88
N GLU A 144 -31.45 3.90 -9.33
CA GLU A 144 -30.54 5.05 -9.33
C GLU A 144 -30.61 5.79 -7.99
N PRO A 145 -29.51 6.01 -7.28
CA PRO A 145 -29.50 6.83 -6.08
C PRO A 145 -29.84 8.30 -6.37
N TRP A 146 -30.49 8.97 -5.44
CA TRP A 146 -30.74 10.40 -5.54
C TRP A 146 -30.27 11.18 -4.31
N PRO A 147 -29.79 12.43 -4.49
CA PRO A 147 -29.34 13.26 -3.39
C PRO A 147 -30.52 13.80 -2.58
N VAL A 148 -30.41 13.73 -1.26
CA VAL A 148 -31.36 14.30 -0.31
C VAL A 148 -30.91 15.69 0.13
N THR A 149 -29.58 15.88 0.32
CA THR A 149 -29.02 17.12 0.84
C THR A 149 -28.18 17.88 -0.19
N GLU A 150 -28.01 19.17 0.07
CA GLU A 150 -27.09 20.07 -0.61
C GLU A 150 -26.54 21.07 0.42
N LEU A 151 -25.74 20.53 1.36
CA LEU A 151 -25.22 21.26 2.51
C LEU A 151 -23.85 21.89 2.19
N ALA A 152 -23.58 23.05 2.79
CA ALA A 152 -22.26 23.67 2.76
C ALA A 152 -21.22 22.86 3.56
N ARG A 153 -21.65 22.16 4.61
CA ARG A 153 -20.85 21.27 5.46
C ARG A 153 -21.28 19.81 5.27
N ALA A 154 -20.33 18.92 5.19
CA ALA A 154 -20.60 17.49 5.05
C ALA A 154 -21.29 16.93 6.31
N PRO A 155 -22.32 16.08 6.19
CA PRO A 155 -22.80 15.28 7.30
C PRO A 155 -21.69 14.37 7.83
N LYS A 156 -21.57 14.28 9.17
CA LYS A 156 -20.53 13.45 9.84
C LYS A 156 -21.04 12.05 10.19
N GLN A 157 -22.27 11.95 10.67
CA GLN A 157 -22.95 10.70 11.03
C GLN A 157 -24.42 10.82 10.64
N ILE A 158 -25.05 9.72 10.22
CA ILE A 158 -26.47 9.64 9.83
C ILE A 158 -27.16 8.47 10.51
N GLU A 159 -28.46 8.61 10.82
CA GLU A 159 -29.35 7.56 11.33
C GLU A 159 -30.79 7.86 10.95
N TRP A 160 -31.65 6.85 10.84
CA TRP A 160 -33.08 7.06 10.63
C TRP A 160 -33.77 7.32 11.96
N LEU A 161 -34.60 8.36 12.01
CA LEU A 161 -35.46 8.69 13.14
C LEU A 161 -36.81 7.97 13.02
N ASP A 162 -37.34 7.94 11.83
CA ASP A 162 -38.56 7.25 11.41
C ASP A 162 -38.46 6.92 9.90
N LYS A 163 -39.48 6.30 9.32
CA LYS A 163 -39.46 5.88 7.89
C LYS A 163 -39.33 7.01 6.86
N GLU A 164 -39.45 8.27 7.25
CA GLU A 164 -39.37 9.43 6.35
C GLU A 164 -38.32 10.45 6.78
N THR A 165 -37.75 10.32 7.98
CA THR A 165 -36.90 11.32 8.57
C THR A 165 -35.54 10.74 8.90
N VAL A 166 -34.46 11.32 8.37
CA VAL A 166 -33.07 11.05 8.72
C VAL A 166 -32.56 12.14 9.65
N ILE A 167 -31.95 11.74 10.76
CA ILE A 167 -31.17 12.61 11.63
C ILE A 167 -29.69 12.55 11.22
N TYR A 168 -28.98 13.67 11.34
CA TYR A 168 -27.56 13.74 11.05
C TYR A 168 -26.85 14.78 11.92
N SER A 169 -25.55 14.62 12.12
CA SER A 169 -24.69 15.65 12.71
C SER A 169 -23.89 16.35 11.61
N ALA A 170 -23.76 17.66 11.75
CA ALA A 170 -22.91 18.49 10.89
C ALA A 170 -22.43 19.73 11.63
N GLU A 171 -21.30 20.29 11.18
CA GLU A 171 -20.92 21.63 11.55
C GLU A 171 -21.99 22.63 11.10
N GLU A 172 -22.18 23.71 11.86
CA GLU A 172 -23.03 24.84 11.47
C GLU A 172 -22.51 25.45 10.16
N ASP A 173 -23.39 26.08 9.41
CA ASP A 173 -23.02 26.75 8.16
C ASP A 173 -21.88 27.77 8.35
N PRO A 174 -21.07 28.04 7.30
CA PRO A 174 -19.91 28.93 7.42
C PRO A 174 -20.25 30.29 8.01
N SER A 175 -19.57 30.69 9.06
CA SER A 175 -19.71 31.98 9.73
C SER A 175 -19.31 33.16 8.82
N LEU A 176 -19.67 34.37 9.20
CA LEU A 176 -19.20 35.57 8.49
C LEU A 176 -17.67 35.67 8.51
N TYR A 177 -17.03 35.28 9.62
CA TYR A 177 -15.59 35.23 9.76
C TYR A 177 -14.95 34.33 8.69
N GLU A 178 -15.42 33.09 8.55
CA GLU A 178 -14.92 32.14 7.56
C GLU A 178 -15.18 32.62 6.12
N GLN A 179 -16.35 33.21 5.86
CA GLN A 179 -16.71 33.76 4.55
C GLN A 179 -15.81 34.94 4.18
N GLU A 180 -15.47 35.82 5.12
CA GLU A 180 -14.53 36.92 4.92
C GLU A 180 -13.10 36.45 4.66
N ALA A 181 -12.60 35.48 5.44
CA ALA A 181 -11.28 34.85 5.23
C ALA A 181 -11.22 34.27 3.82
N LYS A 182 -12.23 33.49 3.40
CA LYS A 182 -12.33 32.93 2.05
C LYS A 182 -12.34 34.01 0.97
N LYS A 183 -13.06 35.12 1.17
CA LYS A 183 -13.09 36.26 0.23
C LYS A 183 -11.71 36.92 0.10
N LYS A 184 -10.97 37.02 1.19
CA LYS A 184 -9.59 37.55 1.22
C LYS A 184 -8.56 36.56 0.70
N LYS A 185 -8.95 35.29 0.44
CA LYS A 185 -8.05 34.16 0.14
C LYS A 185 -7.02 33.94 1.27
N ASP A 186 -7.45 34.21 2.49
CA ASP A 186 -6.67 33.95 3.69
C ASP A 186 -6.97 32.54 4.16
N ASP A 187 -5.98 31.65 4.05
CA ASP A 187 -6.00 30.26 4.46
C ASP A 187 -5.18 30.01 5.71
N SER A 188 -4.81 31.07 6.43
CA SER A 188 -4.16 30.96 7.74
C SER A 188 -5.12 30.35 8.78
N GLU A 189 -4.58 29.57 9.70
CA GLU A 189 -5.32 28.89 10.75
C GLU A 189 -4.89 29.41 12.13
N VAL A 190 -5.87 29.75 12.97
CA VAL A 190 -5.64 29.98 14.40
C VAL A 190 -5.81 28.67 15.12
N VAL A 191 -4.73 28.19 15.74
CA VAL A 191 -4.73 26.89 16.44
C VAL A 191 -5.63 26.96 17.68
N GLU A 192 -6.50 25.94 17.86
CA GLU A 192 -7.47 25.83 18.97
C GLU A 192 -8.40 27.05 19.11
N ASP A 193 -8.85 27.60 17.98
CA ASP A 193 -9.73 28.77 17.94
C ASP A 193 -11.14 28.41 18.42
N VAL A 194 -11.37 28.52 19.72
CA VAL A 194 -12.67 28.27 20.33
C VAL A 194 -13.73 29.31 19.89
N GLU A 195 -13.29 30.54 19.57
CA GLU A 195 -14.19 31.64 19.23
C GLU A 195 -14.81 31.47 17.85
N HIS A 196 -14.06 30.98 16.87
CA HIS A 196 -14.50 30.92 15.47
C HIS A 196 -14.74 29.50 14.98
N THR A 197 -14.39 28.45 15.75
CA THR A 197 -14.65 27.06 15.34
C THR A 197 -16.16 26.78 15.38
N ALA A 198 -16.75 26.47 14.24
CA ALA A 198 -18.18 26.22 14.10
C ALA A 198 -18.64 25.04 14.99
N PRO A 199 -19.74 25.16 15.74
CA PRO A 199 -20.26 24.05 16.56
C PRO A 199 -20.79 22.93 15.68
N VAL A 200 -20.70 21.70 16.20
CA VAL A 200 -21.32 20.53 15.57
C VAL A 200 -22.66 20.27 16.25
N ARG A 201 -23.73 20.19 15.45
CA ARG A 201 -25.12 20.08 15.89
C ARG A 201 -25.86 18.92 15.25
N LEU A 202 -26.99 18.55 15.86
CA LEU A 202 -27.93 17.60 15.29
C LEU A 202 -28.98 18.31 14.45
N TYR A 203 -29.26 17.72 13.29
CA TYR A 203 -30.28 18.15 12.37
C TYR A 203 -31.13 16.96 11.95
N LYS A 204 -32.40 17.23 11.55
CA LYS A 204 -33.19 16.24 10.85
C LYS A 204 -33.62 16.74 9.48
N ILE A 205 -33.75 15.80 8.55
CA ILE A 205 -34.24 16.08 7.20
C ILE A 205 -35.35 15.09 6.84
N ASN A 206 -36.47 15.59 6.34
CA ASN A 206 -37.49 14.73 5.75
C ASN A 206 -37.03 14.30 4.35
N ALA A 207 -36.92 13.00 4.11
CA ALA A 207 -36.39 12.42 2.87
C ALA A 207 -37.24 12.75 1.62
N LYS A 208 -38.56 13.01 1.77
CA LYS A 208 -39.46 13.30 0.67
C LYS A 208 -39.46 14.77 0.28
N ASN A 209 -39.68 15.66 1.25
CA ASN A 209 -39.80 17.10 0.98
C ASN A 209 -38.52 17.89 1.21
N LYS A 210 -37.43 17.20 1.66
CA LYS A 210 -36.08 17.75 1.90
C LYS A 210 -36.05 18.92 2.91
N LYS A 211 -37.11 19.06 3.76
CA LYS A 211 -37.14 20.08 4.82
C LYS A 211 -36.14 19.71 5.92
N ILE A 212 -35.17 20.61 6.14
CA ILE A 212 -34.17 20.51 7.21
C ILE A 212 -34.68 21.25 8.45
N THR A 213 -34.47 20.68 9.62
CA THR A 213 -34.75 21.29 10.91
C THR A 213 -33.58 21.04 11.85
N ARG A 214 -33.03 22.09 12.47
CA ARG A 214 -32.03 22.01 13.50
C ARG A 214 -32.67 21.48 14.80
N LEU A 215 -32.06 20.49 15.42
CA LEU A 215 -32.54 19.83 16.64
C LEU A 215 -31.88 20.35 17.90
N THR A 216 -30.63 20.77 17.84
CA THR A 216 -29.84 21.23 19.01
C THR A 216 -29.32 22.65 18.79
N THR A 217 -29.11 23.38 19.90
CA THR A 217 -28.64 24.78 19.93
C THR A 217 -27.32 24.94 20.67
N ASN A 218 -26.59 23.83 20.92
CA ASN A 218 -25.30 23.80 21.59
C ASN A 218 -24.26 24.70 20.88
N THR A 219 -23.29 25.19 21.65
CA THR A 219 -22.15 26.00 21.17
C THR A 219 -20.85 25.21 21.12
N ASP A 220 -20.90 23.94 21.48
CA ASP A 220 -19.81 22.96 21.50
C ASP A 220 -19.92 21.96 20.34
N TRP A 221 -19.14 20.88 20.40
CA TRP A 221 -19.00 19.95 19.28
C TRP A 221 -19.54 18.57 19.65
N ILE A 222 -20.64 18.16 19.01
CA ILE A 222 -21.18 16.80 19.12
C ILE A 222 -20.25 15.84 18.34
N GLU A 223 -19.63 14.87 19.03
CA GLU A 223 -18.70 13.91 18.45
C GLU A 223 -19.36 12.56 18.15
N ARG A 224 -20.12 12.03 19.11
CA ARG A 224 -20.82 10.73 19.02
C ARG A 224 -22.24 10.90 19.47
N TRP A 225 -23.16 10.19 18.86
CA TRP A 225 -24.55 10.21 19.27
C TRP A 225 -25.27 8.95 18.80
N GLY A 226 -26.39 8.62 19.42
CA GLY A 226 -27.32 7.57 18.99
C GLY A 226 -28.74 7.95 19.37
N VAL A 227 -29.71 7.44 18.58
CA VAL A 227 -31.13 7.75 18.72
C VAL A 227 -31.87 6.52 19.30
N SER A 228 -32.80 6.76 20.22
CA SER A 228 -33.69 5.71 20.73
C SER A 228 -34.57 5.16 19.61
N ARG A 229 -34.91 3.86 19.68
CA ARG A 229 -35.66 3.16 18.63
C ARG A 229 -37.04 3.74 18.40
N ASP A 230 -37.65 4.36 19.42
CA ASP A 230 -38.91 5.09 19.34
C ASP A 230 -38.77 6.50 18.76
N GLY A 231 -37.55 6.92 18.43
CA GLY A 231 -37.24 8.22 17.82
C GLY A 231 -37.43 9.41 18.75
N ARG A 232 -37.66 9.21 20.04
CA ARG A 232 -37.93 10.29 21.00
C ARG A 232 -36.70 10.94 21.58
N TYR A 233 -35.64 10.16 21.82
CA TYR A 233 -34.45 10.66 22.49
C TYR A 233 -33.21 10.50 21.63
N ALA A 234 -32.29 11.45 21.75
CA ALA A 234 -30.91 11.31 21.29
C ALA A 234 -29.96 11.49 22.47
N ALA A 235 -29.08 10.56 22.71
CA ALA A 235 -27.96 10.74 23.62
C ALA A 235 -26.72 11.14 22.80
N ALA A 236 -25.99 12.16 23.24
CA ALA A 236 -24.87 12.71 22.48
C ALA A 236 -23.67 13.07 23.40
N SER A 237 -22.47 12.74 22.94
CA SER A 237 -21.19 13.15 23.54
C SER A 237 -20.82 14.53 22.99
N HIS A 238 -20.63 15.49 23.89
CA HIS A 238 -20.30 16.87 23.59
C HIS A 238 -18.87 17.16 24.02
N ALA A 239 -17.96 17.38 23.08
CA ALA A 239 -16.61 17.88 23.35
C ALA A 239 -16.71 19.31 23.88
N LYS A 240 -16.01 19.58 24.99
CA LYS A 240 -16.00 20.87 25.70
C LYS A 240 -14.71 21.65 25.53
N SER A 241 -13.70 21.04 24.89
CA SER A 241 -12.39 21.64 24.69
C SER A 241 -11.78 21.13 23.40
N LEU A 242 -11.25 22.02 22.57
CA LEU A 242 -10.42 21.68 21.41
C LEU A 242 -9.06 21.14 21.80
N ARG A 243 -8.65 21.37 23.08
CA ARG A 243 -7.39 20.93 23.66
C ARG A 243 -7.47 19.57 24.34
N PHE A 244 -8.63 18.88 24.30
CA PHE A 244 -8.80 17.63 25.06
C PHE A 244 -7.81 16.54 24.65
N ALA A 245 -7.51 16.41 23.37
CA ALA A 245 -6.51 15.45 22.90
C ALA A 245 -5.14 15.69 23.56
N PHE A 246 -4.73 16.96 23.70
CA PHE A 246 -3.44 17.33 24.27
C PHE A 246 -3.34 17.07 25.78
N ASP A 247 -4.33 17.48 26.59
CA ASP A 247 -4.19 17.50 28.04
C ASP A 247 -5.19 16.65 28.84
N GLN A 248 -6.26 16.16 28.22
CA GLN A 248 -7.37 15.40 28.82
C GLN A 248 -7.98 16.03 30.10
N LYS A 249 -7.85 17.37 30.29
CA LYS A 249 -8.32 18.05 31.50
C LYS A 249 -9.82 18.34 31.47
N THR A 250 -10.37 18.62 30.30
CA THR A 250 -11.79 18.94 30.13
C THR A 250 -12.46 17.87 29.28
N PRO A 251 -12.92 16.75 29.88
CA PRO A 251 -13.47 15.63 29.14
C PRO A 251 -14.82 15.99 28.49
N PRO A 252 -15.19 15.29 27.40
CA PRO A 252 -16.53 15.36 26.85
C PRO A 252 -17.58 14.98 27.89
N ILE A 253 -18.77 15.58 27.76
CA ILE A 253 -19.95 15.24 28.58
C ILE A 253 -21.03 14.60 27.72
N THR A 254 -21.87 13.75 28.31
CA THR A 254 -23.01 13.16 27.59
C THR A 254 -24.30 13.91 27.93
N ILE A 255 -25.02 14.34 26.89
CA ILE A 255 -26.32 15.04 27.01
C ILE A 255 -27.40 14.15 26.38
N LEU A 256 -28.50 13.97 27.12
CA LEU A 256 -29.74 13.37 26.62
C LEU A 256 -30.67 14.50 26.12
N HIS A 257 -31.03 14.46 24.84
CA HIS A 257 -31.96 15.38 24.18
C HIS A 257 -33.31 14.71 24.03
N ASP A 258 -34.39 15.29 24.55
CA ASP A 258 -35.77 14.89 24.19
C ASP A 258 -36.16 15.62 22.90
N LEU A 259 -36.14 14.86 21.79
CA LEU A 259 -36.39 15.42 20.45
C LEU A 259 -37.83 15.86 20.23
N SER A 260 -38.77 15.50 21.14
CA SER A 260 -40.18 15.89 21.06
C SER A 260 -40.45 17.29 21.58
N ASN A 261 -39.67 17.77 22.54
CA ASN A 261 -39.89 19.05 23.22
C ASN A 261 -38.65 19.94 23.33
N GLY A 262 -37.44 19.42 22.90
CA GLY A 262 -36.19 20.14 22.92
C GLY A 262 -35.54 20.27 24.31
N GLN A 263 -36.01 19.52 25.31
CA GLN A 263 -35.36 19.47 26.63
C GLN A 263 -34.03 18.71 26.60
N GLU A 264 -33.07 19.22 27.34
CA GLU A 264 -31.72 18.67 27.45
C GLU A 264 -31.39 18.36 28.90
N LYS A 265 -30.70 17.24 29.11
CA LYS A 265 -30.25 16.82 30.43
C LYS A 265 -28.86 16.21 30.35
N GLN A 266 -27.91 16.74 31.13
CA GLN A 266 -26.62 16.04 31.28
C GLN A 266 -26.82 14.74 32.04
N ILE A 267 -26.24 13.67 31.53
CA ILE A 267 -26.31 12.29 32.05
C ILE A 267 -24.91 11.72 32.16
N LEU A 268 -24.77 10.51 32.72
CA LEU A 268 -23.49 9.83 32.93
C LEU A 268 -22.48 10.69 33.72
N THR A 269 -22.98 11.41 34.74
CA THR A 269 -22.20 12.35 35.54
C THR A 269 -21.34 11.65 36.60
N GLU A 270 -21.56 10.38 36.84
CA GLU A 270 -20.80 9.57 37.78
C GLU A 270 -19.53 9.01 37.13
N GLY A 271 -18.38 9.30 37.73
CA GLY A 271 -17.11 8.83 37.18
C GLY A 271 -16.63 9.58 35.95
N ARG A 272 -15.64 9.00 35.20
CA ARG A 272 -15.09 9.55 33.96
C ARG A 272 -15.62 8.77 32.78
N ILE A 273 -16.95 8.73 32.60
CA ILE A 273 -17.58 8.02 31.50
C ILE A 273 -17.52 8.90 30.26
N ARG A 274 -16.73 8.48 29.28
CA ARG A 274 -16.62 9.08 27.97
C ARG A 274 -17.26 8.16 26.95
N ALA A 275 -18.33 8.58 26.29
CA ALA A 275 -19.02 7.74 25.33
C ALA A 275 -18.19 7.61 24.03
N GLU A 276 -17.65 6.43 23.76
CA GLU A 276 -16.99 6.10 22.51
C GLU A 276 -18.00 5.69 21.42
N SER A 277 -19.11 5.06 21.83
CA SER A 277 -20.34 4.89 21.03
C SER A 277 -21.55 4.86 21.97
N ILE A 278 -22.74 4.97 21.40
CA ILE A 278 -24.02 4.96 22.14
C ILE A 278 -24.96 3.98 21.46
N GLU A 279 -25.21 2.83 22.11
CA GLU A 279 -25.98 1.73 21.55
C GLU A 279 -27.29 1.55 22.31
N TRP A 280 -28.39 2.04 21.73
CA TRP A 280 -29.73 1.97 22.33
C TRP A 280 -30.27 0.55 22.36
N ALA A 281 -30.84 0.18 23.50
CA ALA A 281 -31.61 -1.07 23.62
C ALA A 281 -32.78 -1.07 22.63
N PRO A 282 -33.13 -2.23 22.02
CA PRO A 282 -34.24 -2.31 21.04
C PRO A 282 -35.59 -1.82 21.56
N ASP A 283 -35.83 -1.91 22.88
CA ASP A 283 -37.05 -1.48 23.56
C ASP A 283 -37.02 0.00 24.00
N SER A 284 -35.97 0.75 23.65
CA SER A 284 -35.74 2.15 24.07
C SER A 284 -35.63 2.34 25.60
N SER A 285 -35.51 1.27 26.41
CA SER A 285 -35.44 1.37 27.89
C SER A 285 -34.17 2.02 28.40
N GLY A 286 -33.14 2.09 27.59
CA GLY A 286 -31.83 2.65 27.92
C GLY A 286 -30.82 2.38 26.82
N PHE A 287 -29.52 2.55 27.10
CA PHE A 287 -28.46 2.31 26.14
C PHE A 287 -27.15 1.88 26.80
N TYR A 288 -26.29 1.25 26.01
CA TYR A 288 -24.95 0.82 26.40
C TYR A 288 -23.90 1.81 25.87
N VAL A 289 -22.86 2.04 26.69
CA VAL A 289 -21.76 2.96 26.40
C VAL A 289 -20.43 2.29 26.69
N PRO A 290 -19.69 1.87 25.67
CA PRO A 290 -18.28 1.53 25.86
C PRO A 290 -17.47 2.79 26.17
N THR A 291 -16.53 2.67 27.10
CA THR A 291 -15.66 3.79 27.51
C THR A 291 -14.28 3.28 27.88
N ALA A 292 -13.25 4.07 27.57
CA ALA A 292 -11.89 3.79 27.99
C ALA A 292 -11.75 3.96 29.51
N TYR A 293 -11.17 2.97 30.17
CA TYR A 293 -10.91 2.96 31.62
C TYR A 293 -9.43 2.79 31.91
N SER A 294 -8.88 3.68 32.74
CA SER A 294 -7.49 3.67 33.23
C SER A 294 -7.47 3.94 34.73
N THR A 295 -6.46 3.42 35.44
CA THR A 295 -6.23 3.77 36.85
C THR A 295 -5.65 5.18 37.04
N HIS A 296 -5.08 5.77 35.98
CA HIS A 296 -4.52 7.11 36.06
C HIS A 296 -5.61 8.17 36.31
N PRO A 297 -5.42 9.13 37.23
CA PRO A 297 -6.47 10.07 37.64
C PRO A 297 -6.94 11.04 36.53
N VAL A 298 -6.13 11.28 35.48
CA VAL A 298 -6.42 12.22 34.40
C VAL A 298 -6.43 11.51 33.04
N PHE A 299 -5.37 10.78 32.70
CA PHE A 299 -5.12 10.24 31.37
C PHE A 299 -5.74 8.87 31.19
N THR A 300 -6.29 8.64 29.98
CA THR A 300 -6.76 7.33 29.50
C THR A 300 -5.90 6.77 28.37
N THR A 301 -4.67 7.25 28.26
CA THR A 301 -3.70 6.92 27.21
C THR A 301 -3.39 5.42 27.15
N ALA A 302 -3.19 4.79 28.30
CA ALA A 302 -3.20 3.33 28.43
C ALA A 302 -4.49 2.93 29.16
N SER A 303 -5.31 2.10 28.52
CA SER A 303 -6.66 1.78 29.00
C SER A 303 -7.15 0.43 28.48
N ILE A 304 -8.20 -0.07 29.09
CA ILE A 304 -9.09 -1.08 28.54
C ILE A 304 -10.48 -0.49 28.34
N ASN A 305 -11.29 -1.10 27.47
CA ASN A 305 -12.67 -0.68 27.34
C ASN A 305 -13.57 -1.44 28.30
N VAL A 306 -14.39 -0.71 29.04
CA VAL A 306 -15.48 -1.21 29.87
C VAL A 306 -16.81 -0.72 29.32
N VAL A 307 -17.93 -1.32 29.72
CA VAL A 307 -19.26 -0.95 29.24
C VAL A 307 -20.10 -0.42 30.42
N TYR A 308 -20.79 0.68 30.21
CA TYR A 308 -21.84 1.19 31.11
C TYR A 308 -23.20 1.02 30.46
N TYR A 309 -24.21 0.81 31.30
CA TYR A 309 -25.63 0.86 30.91
C TYR A 309 -26.27 2.06 31.57
N TYR A 310 -27.01 2.86 30.79
CA TYR A 310 -27.84 3.94 31.29
C TYR A 310 -29.32 3.56 31.13
N ASP A 311 -30.08 3.64 32.20
CA ASP A 311 -31.50 3.38 32.24
C ASP A 311 -32.29 4.67 32.12
N LEU A 312 -33.12 4.76 31.09
CA LEU A 312 -33.87 5.97 30.76
C LEU A 312 -34.94 6.32 31.83
N ALA A 313 -35.65 5.33 32.35
CA ALA A 313 -36.75 5.54 33.28
C ALA A 313 -36.26 6.04 34.66
N SER A 314 -35.18 5.47 35.20
CA SER A 314 -34.61 5.89 36.46
C SER A 314 -33.58 7.02 36.36
N GLY A 315 -33.02 7.24 35.20
CA GLY A 315 -31.92 8.16 34.94
C GLY A 315 -30.59 7.76 35.61
N LYS A 316 -30.42 6.49 35.95
CA LYS A 316 -29.21 5.94 36.59
C LYS A 316 -28.32 5.20 35.60
N SER A 317 -27.01 5.23 35.83
CA SER A 317 -26.04 4.44 35.14
C SER A 317 -25.38 3.39 36.04
N GLN A 318 -24.94 2.28 35.46
CA GLN A 318 -24.20 1.24 36.15
C GLN A 318 -23.15 0.63 35.21
N GLN A 319 -21.93 0.43 35.72
CA GLN A 319 -20.93 -0.31 35.02
C GLN A 319 -21.33 -1.79 34.92
N VAL A 320 -21.26 -2.34 33.70
CA VAL A 320 -21.50 -3.76 33.45
C VAL A 320 -20.36 -4.57 34.05
N ASN A 321 -20.70 -5.53 34.94
CA ASN A 321 -19.72 -6.52 35.32
C ASN A 321 -19.53 -7.52 34.16
N LEU A 322 -18.43 -7.36 33.43
CA LEU A 322 -18.09 -8.21 32.28
C LEU A 322 -17.65 -9.62 32.70
N ASP A 323 -17.22 -9.80 33.95
CA ASP A 323 -16.51 -11.02 34.39
C ASP A 323 -15.40 -11.40 33.38
N TRP A 324 -14.66 -10.37 32.89
CA TRP A 324 -13.59 -10.46 31.90
C TRP A 324 -12.57 -9.35 32.10
N ALA A 325 -11.36 -9.71 32.50
CA ALA A 325 -10.35 -8.75 32.94
C ALA A 325 -9.73 -7.91 31.82
N ASN A 326 -9.73 -8.42 30.58
CA ASN A 326 -9.04 -7.76 29.46
C ASN A 326 -9.89 -6.67 28.78
N GLY A 327 -11.16 -6.51 29.18
CA GLY A 327 -12.07 -5.55 28.59
C GLY A 327 -12.71 -6.03 27.27
N VAL A 328 -13.36 -5.11 26.59
CA VAL A 328 -14.06 -5.38 25.32
C VAL A 328 -13.42 -4.63 24.17
N GLY A 329 -13.73 -5.03 22.92
CA GLY A 329 -13.55 -4.19 21.75
C GLY A 329 -14.52 -3.00 21.75
N PHE A 330 -14.41 -2.11 20.77
CA PHE A 330 -15.37 -1.01 20.61
C PHE A 330 -16.71 -1.48 19.99
N ASP A 331 -16.77 -2.69 19.46
CA ASP A 331 -17.94 -3.26 18.80
C ASP A 331 -18.94 -3.78 19.84
N VAL A 332 -19.74 -2.88 20.40
CA VAL A 332 -20.87 -3.22 21.26
C VAL A 332 -22.15 -3.06 20.44
N GLN A 333 -22.98 -4.09 20.38
CA GLN A 333 -24.29 -4.06 19.75
C GLN A 333 -25.37 -4.44 20.74
N ALA A 334 -26.35 -3.57 20.97
CA ALA A 334 -27.52 -3.88 21.77
C ALA A 334 -28.40 -4.93 21.06
N VAL A 335 -28.86 -5.91 21.82
CA VAL A 335 -29.78 -6.98 21.38
C VAL A 335 -30.94 -7.09 22.38
N PRO A 336 -32.05 -7.77 22.07
CA PRO A 336 -33.14 -7.97 23.02
C PRO A 336 -32.67 -8.56 24.35
N GLY A 337 -32.90 -7.82 25.44
CA GLY A 337 -32.53 -8.23 26.79
C GLY A 337 -31.03 -8.10 27.14
N GLY A 338 -30.22 -7.44 26.32
CA GLY A 338 -28.78 -7.28 26.64
C GLY A 338 -27.94 -6.69 25.52
N PHE A 339 -26.73 -7.19 25.34
CA PHE A 339 -25.83 -6.76 24.26
C PHE A 339 -24.86 -7.86 23.84
N ALA A 340 -24.32 -7.75 22.66
CA ALA A 340 -23.23 -8.55 22.12
C ALA A 340 -21.95 -7.69 22.00
N THR A 341 -20.78 -8.31 22.17
CA THR A 341 -19.50 -7.62 21.97
C THR A 341 -18.37 -8.62 21.70
N LEU A 342 -17.28 -8.14 21.12
CA LEU A 342 -16.01 -8.86 21.02
C LEU A 342 -15.18 -8.62 22.28
N LEU A 343 -14.89 -9.70 23.01
CA LEU A 343 -14.00 -9.67 24.15
C LEU A 343 -12.55 -9.64 23.70
N ALA A 344 -11.73 -8.80 24.33
CA ALA A 344 -10.29 -8.77 24.14
C ALA A 344 -9.66 -10.04 24.74
N SER A 345 -9.00 -10.87 23.96
CA SER A 345 -8.48 -12.21 24.34
C SER A 345 -7.08 -12.46 23.76
N GLY A 346 -6.12 -11.58 24.07
CA GLY A 346 -4.77 -11.65 23.53
C GLY A 346 -4.75 -11.45 22.01
N ALA A 347 -4.11 -12.36 21.28
CA ALA A 347 -4.08 -12.35 19.82
C ALA A 347 -5.43 -12.74 19.17
N HIS A 348 -6.46 -13.02 19.96
CA HIS A 348 -7.80 -13.38 19.47
C HIS A 348 -8.85 -12.37 19.90
N ARG A 349 -10.01 -12.44 19.24
CA ARG A 349 -11.24 -11.76 19.64
C ARG A 349 -12.34 -12.80 19.76
N GLU A 350 -13.08 -12.80 20.86
CA GLU A 350 -14.11 -13.80 21.14
C GLU A 350 -15.47 -13.14 21.30
N LEU A 351 -16.45 -13.57 20.52
CA LEU A 351 -17.80 -13.04 20.61
C LEU A 351 -18.51 -13.53 21.88
N ALA A 352 -19.13 -12.61 22.59
CA ALA A 352 -19.94 -12.92 23.77
C ALA A 352 -21.28 -12.18 23.75
N LEU A 353 -22.30 -12.83 24.30
CA LEU A 353 -23.59 -12.23 24.63
C LEU A 353 -23.67 -11.95 26.13
N PHE A 354 -24.27 -10.82 26.49
CA PHE A 354 -24.54 -10.43 27.88
C PHE A 354 -26.03 -10.22 28.07
N THR A 355 -26.66 -11.06 28.87
CA THR A 355 -28.09 -10.98 29.20
C THR A 355 -28.29 -10.19 30.48
N LYS A 356 -29.02 -9.08 30.42
CA LYS A 356 -29.36 -8.23 31.58
C LYS A 356 -30.51 -8.83 32.37
N SER A 357 -30.41 -8.73 33.70
CA SER A 357 -31.46 -9.13 34.64
C SER A 357 -31.41 -8.23 35.90
N GLY A 358 -32.44 -8.32 36.74
CA GLY A 358 -32.53 -7.51 37.96
C GLY A 358 -33.31 -6.20 37.77
N GLU A 359 -33.42 -5.43 38.84
CA GLU A 359 -34.12 -4.15 38.89
C GLU A 359 -33.18 -2.97 39.08
N VAL A 360 -33.70 -1.74 39.04
CA VAL A 360 -32.93 -0.50 39.19
C VAL A 360 -31.96 -0.51 40.36
N SER A 361 -30.69 -0.24 40.05
CA SER A 361 -29.55 -0.24 40.99
C SER A 361 -29.09 -1.65 41.44
N GLY A 362 -29.60 -2.71 40.81
CA GLY A 362 -29.19 -4.09 41.04
C GLY A 362 -29.16 -4.91 39.77
N TRP A 363 -28.91 -4.25 38.60
CA TRP A 363 -28.77 -4.98 37.34
C TRP A 363 -27.55 -5.90 37.37
N THR A 364 -27.72 -7.07 36.83
CA THR A 364 -26.65 -8.03 36.62
C THR A 364 -26.62 -8.44 35.16
N TRP A 365 -25.43 -8.75 34.65
CA TRP A 365 -25.25 -9.25 33.27
C TRP A 365 -24.60 -10.62 33.35
N LYS A 366 -25.29 -11.61 32.76
CA LYS A 366 -24.74 -12.95 32.61
C LYS A 366 -24.03 -13.05 31.25
N ARG A 367 -22.71 -13.28 31.30
CA ARG A 367 -21.93 -13.55 30.11
C ARG A 367 -22.19 -14.95 29.58
N GLN A 368 -22.36 -15.06 28.26
CA GLN A 368 -22.40 -16.31 27.52
C GLN A 368 -21.41 -16.20 26.37
N MET A 369 -20.36 -17.04 26.41
CA MET A 369 -19.43 -17.15 25.26
C MET A 369 -20.16 -17.79 24.09
N ILE A 370 -19.93 -17.26 22.89
CA ILE A 370 -20.44 -17.85 21.67
C ILE A 370 -19.48 -18.93 21.20
N GLU A 371 -20.05 -20.11 20.92
CA GLU A 371 -19.32 -21.26 20.41
C GLU A 371 -19.53 -21.45 18.90
N GLY A 372 -18.70 -22.30 18.26
CA GLY A 372 -18.82 -22.64 16.84
C GLY A 372 -17.55 -22.45 16.05
N GLU A 373 -17.56 -22.84 14.78
CA GLU A 373 -16.40 -22.88 13.92
C GLU A 373 -15.73 -21.49 13.76
N HIS A 374 -16.52 -20.44 13.69
CA HIS A 374 -16.05 -19.06 13.50
C HIS A 374 -16.15 -18.18 14.76
N ALA A 375 -16.29 -18.78 15.95
CA ALA A 375 -16.50 -18.03 17.20
C ALA A 375 -15.29 -17.18 17.62
N LYS A 376 -14.10 -17.48 17.09
CA LYS A 376 -12.87 -16.69 17.26
C LYS A 376 -12.52 -15.99 15.97
N ASN A 377 -11.80 -14.88 16.11
CA ASN A 377 -11.26 -14.12 14.97
C ASN A 377 -12.34 -13.53 14.04
N LEU A 378 -13.47 -13.12 14.63
CA LEU A 378 -14.47 -12.32 13.93
C LEU A 378 -14.07 -10.86 13.91
N GLU A 379 -14.47 -10.18 12.85
CA GLU A 379 -14.42 -8.74 12.72
C GLU A 379 -15.78 -8.24 12.20
N ASN A 380 -16.10 -6.98 12.48
CA ASN A 380 -17.26 -6.28 11.88
C ASN A 380 -18.57 -7.12 11.96
N PHE A 381 -18.89 -7.70 13.10
CA PHE A 381 -20.13 -8.44 13.25
C PHE A 381 -21.36 -7.53 13.35
N VAL A 382 -22.51 -8.04 12.91
CA VAL A 382 -23.83 -7.45 13.10
C VAL A 382 -24.87 -8.57 13.31
N ILE A 383 -25.75 -8.37 14.28
CA ILE A 383 -26.79 -9.33 14.66
C ILE A 383 -28.16 -8.74 14.29
N SER A 384 -29.07 -9.58 13.77
CA SER A 384 -30.45 -9.20 13.46
C SER A 384 -31.23 -8.78 14.72
N GLU A 385 -32.26 -7.97 14.55
CA GLU A 385 -33.10 -7.48 15.67
C GLU A 385 -33.72 -8.59 16.52
N ASP A 386 -34.04 -9.75 15.93
CA ASP A 386 -34.56 -10.93 16.65
C ASP A 386 -33.43 -11.79 17.30
N ALA A 387 -32.18 -11.36 17.17
CA ALA A 387 -30.97 -12.02 17.67
C ALA A 387 -30.75 -13.45 17.16
N LYS A 388 -31.31 -13.82 15.98
CA LYS A 388 -31.19 -15.19 15.43
C LYS A 388 -30.22 -15.31 14.29
N THR A 389 -29.91 -14.22 13.59
CA THR A 389 -28.99 -14.19 12.44
C THR A 389 -27.81 -13.28 12.75
N ILE A 390 -26.62 -13.73 12.41
CA ILE A 390 -25.40 -12.94 12.50
C ILE A 390 -24.75 -12.88 11.12
N ALA A 391 -24.27 -11.70 10.74
CA ALA A 391 -23.33 -11.50 9.63
C ALA A 391 -22.03 -10.91 10.16
N TYR A 392 -20.90 -11.36 9.64
CA TYR A 392 -19.58 -10.98 10.15
C TYR A 392 -18.50 -11.21 9.11
N SER A 393 -17.35 -10.55 9.24
CA SER A 393 -16.14 -10.98 8.56
C SER A 393 -15.31 -11.91 9.44
N GLN A 394 -14.65 -12.86 8.79
CA GLN A 394 -13.75 -13.82 9.42
C GLN A 394 -12.51 -13.98 8.59
N SER A 395 -11.36 -13.93 9.23
CA SER A 395 -10.06 -14.18 8.65
C SER A 395 -9.15 -14.92 9.64
N THR A 396 -7.96 -15.26 9.20
CA THR A 396 -6.81 -15.57 10.06
C THR A 396 -5.58 -14.89 9.49
N ALA A 397 -4.49 -14.88 10.20
CA ALA A 397 -3.22 -14.35 9.70
C ALA A 397 -2.74 -15.04 8.38
N SER A 398 -3.27 -16.25 8.10
CA SER A 398 -2.99 -17.04 6.89
C SER A 398 -4.16 -17.13 5.90
N LYS A 399 -5.26 -16.39 6.11
CA LYS A 399 -6.46 -16.49 5.30
C LYS A 399 -7.12 -15.13 5.14
N LEU A 400 -7.43 -14.75 3.90
CA LEU A 400 -8.15 -13.52 3.57
C LEU A 400 -9.50 -13.42 4.29
N ALA A 401 -9.85 -12.18 4.64
CA ALA A 401 -11.15 -11.87 5.19
C ALA A 401 -12.26 -12.10 4.17
N GLN A 402 -13.30 -12.83 4.58
CA GLN A 402 -14.53 -13.01 3.82
C GLN A 402 -15.73 -12.75 4.72
N ILE A 403 -16.84 -12.33 4.11
CA ILE A 403 -18.10 -12.13 4.82
C ILE A 403 -18.85 -13.46 4.92
N TYR A 404 -19.35 -13.74 6.10
CA TYR A 404 -20.18 -14.92 6.40
C TYR A 404 -21.52 -14.49 6.97
N ARG A 405 -22.53 -15.29 6.74
CA ARG A 405 -23.79 -15.31 7.48
C ARG A 405 -23.93 -16.61 8.24
N ALA A 406 -24.56 -16.59 9.39
CA ALA A 406 -24.83 -17.79 10.18
C ALA A 406 -26.07 -17.61 11.05
N GLN A 407 -26.59 -18.72 11.56
CA GLN A 407 -27.61 -18.73 12.63
C GLN A 407 -26.94 -18.60 13.99
N LEU A 408 -27.52 -17.78 14.84
CA LEU A 408 -27.13 -17.64 16.24
C LEU A 408 -28.20 -18.34 17.09
N ASP A 409 -27.91 -19.58 17.50
CA ASP A 409 -28.84 -20.40 18.26
C ASP A 409 -28.21 -20.86 19.56
N GLY A 410 -28.88 -20.56 20.70
CA GLY A 410 -28.48 -21.02 22.02
C GLY A 410 -27.06 -20.66 22.45
N GLY A 411 -26.47 -19.58 21.88
CA GLY A 411 -25.07 -19.19 22.12
C GLY A 411 -24.08 -19.87 21.21
N LYS A 412 -24.52 -20.36 20.04
CA LYS A 412 -23.65 -21.00 19.05
C LYS A 412 -23.84 -20.39 17.66
N ILE A 413 -22.74 -20.11 16.97
CA ILE A 413 -22.73 -19.85 15.53
C ILE A 413 -22.86 -21.22 14.83
N SER A 414 -23.93 -21.38 14.06
CA SER A 414 -24.21 -22.64 13.35
C SER A 414 -24.35 -22.38 11.85
N ALA A 415 -23.95 -23.39 11.05
CA ALA A 415 -24.05 -23.38 9.59
C ALA A 415 -23.53 -22.08 8.91
N PRO A 416 -22.26 -21.68 9.13
CA PRO A 416 -21.72 -20.49 8.48
C PRO A 416 -21.68 -20.68 6.97
N VAL A 417 -22.16 -19.66 6.24
CA VAL A 417 -22.16 -19.62 4.77
C VAL A 417 -21.42 -18.38 4.33
N GLN A 418 -20.37 -18.55 3.51
CA GLN A 418 -19.67 -17.43 2.90
C GLN A 418 -20.57 -16.72 1.89
N VAL A 419 -20.68 -15.39 2.01
CA VAL A 419 -21.50 -14.55 1.13
C VAL A 419 -20.70 -13.58 0.26
N SER A 420 -19.39 -13.49 0.43
CA SER A 420 -18.51 -12.68 -0.40
C SER A 420 -17.43 -13.49 -1.10
N LYS A 421 -16.84 -12.93 -2.14
CA LYS A 421 -15.70 -13.47 -2.89
C LYS A 421 -14.64 -12.41 -3.10
N MET A 422 -14.23 -11.75 -1.99
CA MET A 422 -13.28 -10.66 -2.06
C MET A 422 -11.89 -11.16 -2.44
N ASN A 423 -11.23 -10.43 -3.34
CA ASN A 423 -9.88 -10.69 -3.83
C ASN A 423 -9.67 -12.01 -4.60
N ASP A 424 -10.68 -12.86 -4.79
CA ASP A 424 -10.53 -14.19 -5.41
C ASP A 424 -9.79 -14.15 -6.75
N GLY A 425 -10.08 -13.16 -7.59
CA GLY A 425 -9.44 -13.02 -8.90
C GLY A 425 -8.03 -12.44 -8.84
N MET A 426 -7.73 -11.60 -7.85
CA MET A 426 -6.45 -10.88 -7.72
C MET A 426 -5.35 -11.79 -7.16
N VAL A 427 -5.69 -12.60 -6.17
CA VAL A 427 -4.72 -13.43 -5.44
C VAL A 427 -4.81 -14.91 -5.77
N SER A 428 -5.51 -15.25 -6.85
CA SER A 428 -5.59 -16.63 -7.35
C SER A 428 -4.19 -17.17 -7.65
N GLY A 429 -3.89 -18.36 -7.12
CA GLY A 429 -2.58 -18.99 -7.29
C GLY A 429 -1.47 -18.50 -6.36
N ARG A 430 -1.71 -17.53 -5.47
CA ARG A 430 -0.77 -17.11 -4.42
C ARG A 430 -0.63 -18.19 -3.35
N VAL A 431 0.58 -18.35 -2.82
CA VAL A 431 0.85 -19.23 -1.68
C VAL A 431 0.85 -18.40 -0.41
N TYR A 432 -0.05 -18.71 0.50
CA TYR A 432 -0.15 -18.05 1.80
C TYR A 432 0.87 -18.63 2.77
N ALA A 433 1.57 -17.76 3.50
CA ALA A 433 2.44 -18.19 4.59
C ALA A 433 1.62 -18.85 5.70
N LYS A 434 2.06 -19.98 6.21
CA LYS A 434 1.52 -20.54 7.45
C LYS A 434 1.75 -19.56 8.59
N SER A 435 0.81 -19.39 9.49
CA SER A 435 0.96 -18.61 10.72
C SER A 435 0.55 -19.41 11.96
N GLU A 436 1.05 -18.98 13.10
CA GLU A 436 0.61 -19.48 14.41
C GLU A 436 0.82 -18.42 15.50
N VAL A 437 -0.01 -18.46 16.53
CA VAL A 437 0.16 -17.68 17.74
C VAL A 437 1.15 -18.38 18.64
N ILE A 438 2.26 -17.74 18.97
CA ILE A 438 3.32 -18.27 19.83
C ILE A 438 3.45 -17.48 21.12
N ARG A 439 4.04 -18.10 22.16
CA ARG A 439 4.28 -17.49 23.46
C ARG A 439 5.70 -17.74 23.92
N TRP A 440 6.26 -16.73 24.59
CA TRP A 440 7.60 -16.80 25.18
C TRP A 440 7.67 -16.01 26.48
N ARG A 441 8.75 -16.19 27.24
CA ARG A 441 9.04 -15.41 28.44
C ARG A 441 9.75 -14.12 28.06
N GLY A 442 9.18 -12.98 28.43
CA GLY A 442 9.72 -11.65 28.23
C GLY A 442 10.18 -11.00 29.53
N SER A 443 10.05 -9.69 29.58
CA SER A 443 10.36 -8.86 30.72
C SER A 443 9.60 -9.31 31.98
N ASN A 444 10.21 -9.18 33.14
CA ASN A 444 9.67 -9.61 34.41
C ASN A 444 9.32 -11.11 34.49
N ASP A 445 9.81 -11.96 33.60
CA ASP A 445 9.41 -13.35 33.42
C ASP A 445 7.89 -13.50 33.15
N GLU A 446 7.25 -12.47 32.60
CA GLU A 446 5.85 -12.51 32.19
C GLU A 446 5.72 -13.14 30.77
N GLU A 447 4.56 -13.74 30.48
CA GLU A 447 4.33 -14.38 29.19
C GLU A 447 3.95 -13.33 28.14
N VAL A 448 4.73 -13.25 27.06
CA VAL A 448 4.48 -12.43 25.89
C VAL A 448 3.91 -13.30 24.78
N GLU A 449 2.94 -12.80 24.02
CA GLU A 449 2.31 -13.47 22.90
C GLU A 449 2.60 -12.73 21.61
N GLY A 450 2.63 -13.43 20.50
CA GLY A 450 2.76 -12.82 19.18
C GLY A 450 2.41 -13.77 18.05
N ILE A 451 2.34 -13.25 16.83
CA ILE A 451 2.02 -14.03 15.64
C ILE A 451 3.30 -14.29 14.87
N LEU A 452 3.58 -15.55 14.63
CA LEU A 452 4.71 -16.01 13.82
C LEU A 452 4.22 -16.46 12.45
N TYR A 453 4.76 -15.83 11.39
CA TYR A 453 4.58 -16.25 10.00
C TYR A 453 5.78 -17.03 9.53
N TYR A 454 5.53 -18.17 8.91
CA TYR A 454 6.56 -19.07 8.40
C TYR A 454 7.03 -18.67 7.00
N PRO A 455 8.31 -18.92 6.66
CA PRO A 455 8.75 -18.84 5.28
C PRO A 455 7.86 -19.69 4.36
N ALA A 456 7.53 -19.19 3.18
CA ALA A 456 6.66 -19.92 2.22
C ALA A 456 7.26 -21.27 1.79
N ASN A 457 8.59 -21.38 1.84
CA ASN A 457 9.37 -22.58 1.53
C ASN A 457 9.98 -23.23 2.79
N TYR A 458 9.29 -23.14 3.92
CA TYR A 458 9.78 -23.69 5.19
C TYR A 458 10.03 -25.19 5.13
N GLU A 459 11.20 -25.58 5.58
CA GLU A 459 11.63 -26.97 5.77
C GLU A 459 12.09 -27.17 7.22
N ALA A 460 11.54 -28.16 7.89
CA ALA A 460 11.93 -28.45 9.27
C ALA A 460 13.44 -28.76 9.40
N GLY A 461 14.05 -28.22 10.44
CA GLY A 461 15.50 -28.38 10.71
C GLY A 461 16.41 -27.37 10.01
N LYS A 462 15.90 -26.53 9.13
CA LYS A 462 16.63 -25.38 8.58
C LYS A 462 16.40 -24.12 9.40
N LYS A 463 17.44 -23.27 9.47
CA LYS A 463 17.38 -21.93 10.09
C LYS A 463 17.12 -20.89 9.02
N TYR A 464 16.29 -19.93 9.34
CA TYR A 464 15.85 -18.88 8.42
C TYR A 464 16.09 -17.48 8.99
N PRO A 465 16.22 -16.44 8.15
CA PRO A 465 16.19 -15.06 8.61
C PRO A 465 14.95 -14.77 9.44
N VAL A 466 15.05 -13.86 10.42
CA VAL A 466 13.92 -13.41 11.23
C VAL A 466 13.76 -11.91 11.07
N ILE A 467 12.54 -11.46 10.81
CA ILE A 467 12.16 -10.06 10.77
C ILE A 467 11.13 -9.80 11.89
N THR A 468 11.40 -8.87 12.79
CA THR A 468 10.39 -8.39 13.72
C THR A 468 9.59 -7.27 13.06
N ALA A 469 8.27 -7.44 12.93
CA ALA A 469 7.33 -6.46 12.40
C ALA A 469 6.51 -5.92 13.57
N ILE A 470 6.86 -4.73 14.04
CA ILE A 470 6.44 -4.19 15.35
C ILE A 470 5.30 -3.21 15.14
N HIS A 471 4.14 -3.47 15.77
CA HIS A 471 2.96 -2.61 15.68
C HIS A 471 3.16 -1.25 16.38
N GLY A 472 2.36 -0.27 15.97
CA GLY A 472 2.28 1.05 16.59
C GLY A 472 1.35 1.11 17.80
N GLY A 473 1.17 2.28 18.34
CA GLY A 473 0.34 2.55 19.50
C GLY A 473 1.04 3.40 20.54
N PRO A 474 1.55 2.79 21.65
CA PRO A 474 1.81 1.39 22.03
C PRO A 474 0.58 0.53 22.30
N LEU A 475 -0.58 1.12 22.58
CA LEU A 475 -1.84 0.42 22.91
C LEU A 475 -2.48 -0.33 21.72
N GLY A 476 -1.74 -0.56 20.63
CA GLY A 476 -2.12 -1.50 19.56
C GLY A 476 -2.05 -2.96 20.04
N ALA A 477 -2.52 -3.87 19.20
CA ALA A 477 -2.25 -5.32 19.31
C ALA A 477 -2.37 -5.99 17.95
N ASP A 478 -1.52 -6.96 17.73
CA ASP A 478 -1.61 -7.84 16.57
C ASP A 478 -2.50 -9.04 16.88
N HIS A 479 -3.49 -9.26 16.01
CA HIS A 479 -4.44 -10.35 16.14
C HIS A 479 -4.21 -11.40 15.07
N ASP A 480 -4.63 -12.63 15.32
CA ASP A 480 -4.67 -13.71 14.31
C ASP A 480 -5.76 -13.41 13.27
N LEU A 481 -5.55 -12.33 12.54
CA LEU A 481 -6.41 -11.82 11.48
C LEU A 481 -5.54 -11.48 10.26
N TRP A 482 -6.15 -11.38 9.08
CA TRP A 482 -5.46 -10.95 7.87
C TRP A 482 -4.98 -9.50 8.03
N GLY A 483 -3.68 -9.31 8.20
CA GLY A 483 -3.06 -8.02 8.54
C GLY A 483 -2.12 -7.45 7.50
N GLU A 484 -2.22 -7.93 6.24
CA GLU A 484 -1.39 -7.41 5.14
C GLU A 484 -1.75 -5.97 4.80
N SER A 485 -0.76 -5.14 4.70
CA SER A 485 -0.94 -3.72 4.40
C SER A 485 0.34 -3.10 3.85
N TRP A 486 0.25 -1.85 3.39
CA TRP A 486 1.43 -1.08 3.02
C TRP A 486 2.45 -0.94 4.19
N ALA A 487 1.97 -0.90 5.44
CA ALA A 487 2.84 -0.80 6.62
C ALA A 487 3.58 -2.11 6.88
N TYR A 488 2.91 -3.24 6.72
CA TYR A 488 3.43 -4.58 7.04
C TYR A 488 3.10 -5.57 5.92
N PRO A 489 3.93 -5.63 4.84
CA PRO A 489 3.73 -6.54 3.70
C PRO A 489 4.37 -7.90 4.00
N ILE A 490 3.79 -8.65 4.93
CA ILE A 490 4.36 -9.87 5.52
C ILE A 490 4.63 -10.96 4.48
N GLN A 491 3.66 -11.18 3.55
CA GLN A 491 3.79 -12.21 2.53
C GLN A 491 4.99 -11.98 1.60
N LEU A 492 5.38 -10.71 1.36
CA LEU A 492 6.55 -10.40 0.54
C LEU A 492 7.87 -10.80 1.22
N PHE A 493 7.92 -10.80 2.54
CA PHE A 493 9.10 -11.25 3.28
C PHE A 493 9.12 -12.76 3.47
N THR A 494 7.96 -13.38 3.72
CA THR A 494 7.87 -14.83 3.87
C THR A 494 8.17 -15.57 2.57
N GLN A 495 7.78 -15.04 1.42
CA GLN A 495 8.15 -15.61 0.11
C GLN A 495 9.67 -15.49 -0.20
N ARG A 496 10.36 -14.53 0.44
CA ARG A 496 11.84 -14.40 0.41
C ARG A 496 12.55 -15.32 1.39
N GLY A 497 11.82 -16.16 2.09
CA GLY A 497 12.35 -17.16 3.00
C GLY A 497 12.66 -16.64 4.40
N ALA A 498 11.96 -15.61 4.90
CA ALA A 498 12.08 -15.14 6.27
C ALA A 498 10.92 -15.59 7.16
N PHE A 499 11.19 -15.87 8.43
CA PHE A 499 10.18 -15.78 9.48
C PHE A 499 9.84 -14.31 9.71
N VAL A 500 8.56 -14.00 9.93
CA VAL A 500 8.13 -12.69 10.41
C VAL A 500 7.42 -12.87 11.74
N LEU A 501 7.94 -12.19 12.77
CA LEU A 501 7.37 -12.18 14.13
C LEU A 501 6.67 -10.84 14.37
N ARG A 502 5.38 -10.88 14.74
CA ARG A 502 4.59 -9.74 15.19
C ARG A 502 4.33 -9.85 16.68
N PRO A 503 5.12 -9.20 17.55
CA PRO A 503 5.02 -9.33 19.00
C PRO A 503 3.98 -8.39 19.60
N ASN A 504 3.21 -8.87 20.59
CA ASN A 504 2.36 -8.09 21.47
C ASN A 504 3.08 -7.83 22.80
N TYR A 505 3.96 -6.86 22.78
CA TYR A 505 4.86 -6.47 23.88
C TYR A 505 4.08 -5.80 25.04
N HIS A 506 4.72 -5.62 26.20
CA HIS A 506 4.15 -4.83 27.32
C HIS A 506 3.65 -3.48 26.83
N GLY A 507 2.48 -3.05 27.28
CA GLY A 507 1.79 -1.85 26.77
C GLY A 507 0.75 -2.13 25.70
N SER A 508 0.79 -3.31 25.02
CA SER A 508 -0.24 -3.71 24.04
C SER A 508 -1.61 -3.85 24.69
N SER A 509 -2.68 -3.57 23.92
CA SER A 509 -4.07 -3.85 24.32
C SER A 509 -4.37 -5.36 24.32
N SER A 510 -5.57 -5.76 24.72
CA SER A 510 -6.06 -7.14 24.75
C SER A 510 -5.50 -8.05 25.85
N TYR A 511 -4.60 -7.59 26.68
CA TYR A 511 -3.96 -8.36 27.77
C TYR A 511 -4.31 -7.82 29.17
N GLY A 512 -5.30 -6.94 29.26
CA GLY A 512 -5.79 -6.35 30.49
C GLY A 512 -5.07 -5.06 30.90
N LEU A 513 -5.66 -4.39 31.89
CA LEU A 513 -5.22 -3.03 32.26
C LEU A 513 -3.80 -3.00 32.83
N LYS A 514 -3.43 -4.00 33.67
CA LYS A 514 -2.06 -4.09 34.24
C LYS A 514 -1.00 -4.17 33.14
N TRP A 515 -1.27 -4.89 32.06
CA TRP A 515 -0.38 -5.02 30.92
C TRP A 515 -0.29 -3.70 30.11
N ALA A 516 -1.43 -3.09 29.80
CA ALA A 516 -1.49 -1.82 29.09
C ALA A 516 -0.76 -0.69 29.84
N GLU A 517 -0.94 -0.60 31.17
CA GLU A 517 -0.33 0.42 32.02
C GLU A 517 1.11 0.12 32.46
N SER A 518 1.66 -1.07 32.15
CA SER A 518 2.97 -1.53 32.68
C SER A 518 4.14 -0.66 32.26
N ILE A 519 4.06 0.01 31.12
CA ILE A 519 5.12 0.83 30.52
C ILE A 519 5.03 2.32 30.88
N CYS A 520 4.07 2.70 31.76
CA CYS A 520 3.94 4.08 32.20
C CYS A 520 5.10 4.55 33.14
N CYS A 521 5.04 5.81 33.44
CA CYS A 521 5.71 6.39 34.60
C CYS A 521 7.25 6.26 34.57
N GLY A 522 7.83 6.50 33.40
CA GLY A 522 9.27 6.46 33.11
C GLY A 522 9.81 5.11 32.62
N LYS A 523 8.94 4.10 32.43
CA LYS A 523 9.37 2.76 32.00
C LYS A 523 9.31 2.53 30.48
N TYR A 524 8.86 3.50 29.71
CA TYR A 524 8.78 3.40 28.26
C TYR A 524 10.10 2.92 27.64
N TYR A 525 10.10 1.88 26.81
CA TYR A 525 11.17 1.05 26.25
C TYR A 525 11.79 0.02 27.20
N ASP A 526 11.61 0.12 28.50
CA ASP A 526 12.34 -0.73 29.46
C ASP A 526 11.83 -2.18 29.44
N LEU A 527 10.54 -2.39 29.09
CA LEU A 527 9.92 -3.71 29.01
C LEU A 527 9.73 -4.18 27.56
N GLU A 528 9.29 -3.29 26.68
CA GLU A 528 8.91 -3.61 25.30
C GLU A 528 10.10 -4.06 24.46
N THR A 529 11.23 -3.36 24.54
CA THR A 529 12.45 -3.69 23.79
C THR A 529 13.00 -5.07 24.16
N PRO A 530 13.15 -5.44 25.44
CA PRO A 530 13.52 -6.79 25.83
C PRO A 530 12.49 -7.87 25.45
N ASP A 531 11.17 -7.58 25.52
CA ASP A 531 10.13 -8.52 25.12
C ASP A 531 10.28 -8.97 23.67
N ILE A 532 10.47 -7.99 22.78
CA ILE A 532 10.63 -8.25 21.34
C ILE A 532 11.90 -9.06 21.07
N ASN A 533 13.00 -8.66 21.73
CA ASN A 533 14.27 -9.37 21.59
C ASN A 533 14.19 -10.80 22.15
N ALA A 534 13.48 -11.04 23.25
CA ALA A 534 13.26 -12.38 23.81
C ALA A 534 12.46 -13.28 22.85
N GLY A 535 11.50 -12.72 22.08
CA GLY A 535 10.81 -13.45 21.02
C GLY A 535 11.76 -13.93 19.91
N VAL A 536 12.74 -13.12 19.54
CA VAL A 536 13.81 -13.54 18.62
C VAL A 536 14.68 -14.63 19.24
N ASP A 537 15.06 -14.51 20.52
CA ASP A 537 15.82 -15.53 21.25
C ASP A 537 15.05 -16.85 21.31
N TYR A 538 13.75 -16.82 21.54
CA TYR A 538 12.89 -17.99 21.51
C TYR A 538 12.96 -18.71 20.15
N LEU A 539 12.88 -17.99 19.03
CA LEU A 539 12.98 -18.59 17.68
C LEU A 539 14.37 -19.19 17.41
N ILE A 540 15.43 -18.55 17.88
CA ILE A 540 16.81 -19.06 17.77
C ILE A 540 16.95 -20.33 18.61
N ALA A 541 16.49 -20.34 19.85
CA ALA A 541 16.54 -21.51 20.75
C ALA A 541 15.73 -22.69 20.24
N LYS A 542 14.62 -22.45 19.52
CA LYS A 542 13.84 -23.49 18.83
C LYS A 542 14.51 -24.00 17.54
N GLY A 543 15.66 -23.44 17.14
CA GLY A 543 16.36 -23.83 15.92
C GLY A 543 15.70 -23.32 14.64
N LEU A 544 14.76 -22.37 14.73
CA LEU A 544 14.03 -21.76 13.61
C LEU A 544 14.79 -20.54 13.04
N GLY A 545 15.24 -19.64 13.92
CA GLY A 545 15.92 -18.40 13.56
C GLY A 545 17.41 -18.56 13.34
N ASP A 546 17.94 -17.85 12.34
CA ASP A 546 19.38 -17.71 12.12
C ASP A 546 19.88 -16.48 12.92
N PRO A 547 20.74 -16.64 13.95
CA PRO A 547 21.20 -15.54 14.80
C PRO A 547 21.96 -14.45 14.03
N GLU A 548 22.55 -14.79 12.87
CA GLU A 548 23.30 -13.85 12.04
C GLU A 548 22.42 -13.05 11.06
N ARG A 549 21.15 -13.39 10.96
CA ARG A 549 20.20 -12.78 10.02
C ARG A 549 18.91 -12.35 10.71
N ILE A 550 19.01 -11.28 11.53
CA ILE A 550 17.88 -10.67 12.24
C ILE A 550 17.68 -9.25 11.71
N ALA A 551 16.44 -8.88 11.45
CA ALA A 551 16.04 -7.55 11.00
C ALA A 551 14.82 -7.03 11.76
N THR A 552 14.54 -5.73 11.66
CA THR A 552 13.39 -5.11 12.31
C THR A 552 12.71 -4.13 11.39
N MET A 553 11.38 -4.01 11.54
CA MET A 553 10.58 -2.99 10.87
C MET A 553 9.43 -2.54 11.76
N GLY A 554 9.00 -1.29 11.59
CA GLY A 554 7.89 -0.76 12.34
C GLY A 554 7.42 0.60 11.87
N TRP A 555 6.19 0.95 12.22
CA TRP A 555 5.56 2.24 11.97
C TRP A 555 5.09 2.86 13.29
N SER A 556 5.21 4.21 13.44
CA SER A 556 4.81 4.90 14.67
C SER A 556 5.58 4.36 15.89
N ASN A 557 4.93 3.95 16.95
CA ASN A 557 5.58 3.31 18.09
C ASN A 557 6.44 2.10 17.69
N GLY A 558 6.04 1.35 16.66
CA GLY A 558 6.86 0.25 16.12
C GLY A 558 8.20 0.70 15.54
N SER A 559 8.25 1.91 14.95
CA SER A 559 9.50 2.56 14.52
C SER A 559 10.38 2.94 15.69
N ILE A 560 9.76 3.48 16.76
CA ILE A 560 10.46 3.85 18.00
C ILE A 560 11.12 2.62 18.63
N LEU A 561 10.39 1.52 18.74
CA LEU A 561 10.90 0.26 19.31
C LEU A 561 11.93 -0.40 18.39
N SER A 562 11.76 -0.33 17.05
CA SER A 562 12.78 -0.77 16.10
C SER A 562 14.09 0.01 16.29
N THR A 563 14.02 1.33 16.47
CA THR A 563 15.18 2.18 16.77
C THR A 563 15.80 1.83 18.12
N SER A 564 14.98 1.58 19.15
CA SER A 564 15.45 1.14 20.46
C SER A 564 16.18 -0.20 20.40
N LEU A 565 15.70 -1.16 19.58
CA LEU A 565 16.39 -2.44 19.33
C LEU A 565 17.77 -2.25 18.69
N LEU A 566 17.89 -1.35 17.70
CA LEU A 566 19.18 -1.04 17.05
C LEU A 566 20.19 -0.45 18.04
N ILE A 567 19.72 0.33 18.99
CA ILE A 567 20.56 0.95 20.03
C ILE A 567 20.93 -0.06 21.11
N ALA A 568 19.95 -0.83 21.60
CA ALA A 568 20.16 -1.78 22.69
C ALA A 568 20.96 -3.03 22.26
N TYR A 569 20.81 -3.45 21.00
CA TYR A 569 21.44 -4.66 20.43
C TYR A 569 22.13 -4.37 19.09
N PRO A 570 23.16 -3.49 19.06
CA PRO A 570 23.70 -2.92 17.82
C PRO A 570 24.36 -3.95 16.88
N ASP A 571 24.80 -5.09 17.40
CA ASP A 571 25.44 -6.14 16.60
C ASP A 571 24.45 -7.20 16.10
N ARG A 572 23.21 -7.16 16.61
CA ARG A 572 22.22 -8.21 16.34
C ARG A 572 21.38 -7.94 15.09
N TYR A 573 20.79 -6.76 14.99
CA TYR A 573 19.92 -6.38 13.88
C TYR A 573 20.77 -5.88 12.71
N LYS A 574 20.58 -6.49 11.52
CA LYS A 574 21.41 -6.26 10.33
C LYS A 574 20.84 -5.21 9.38
N VAL A 575 19.56 -4.90 9.47
CA VAL A 575 18.87 -3.87 8.70
C VAL A 575 17.60 -3.43 9.43
N ALA A 576 17.19 -2.20 9.21
CA ALA A 576 15.92 -1.69 9.70
C ALA A 576 15.16 -0.88 8.64
N SER A 577 13.82 -0.96 8.73
CA SER A 577 12.86 -0.06 8.08
C SER A 577 11.99 0.58 9.15
N VAL A 578 12.00 1.90 9.23
CA VAL A 578 11.32 2.66 10.28
C VAL A 578 10.48 3.78 9.65
N GLY A 579 9.26 3.95 10.11
CA GLY A 579 8.36 5.00 9.60
C GLY A 579 7.67 5.78 10.69
N ALA A 580 7.64 7.11 10.55
CA ALA A 580 6.88 8.04 11.38
C ALA A 580 7.03 7.77 12.90
N GLY A 581 8.28 7.63 13.38
CA GLY A 581 8.57 7.38 14.80
C GLY A 581 9.39 8.48 15.44
N ASP A 582 9.19 8.66 16.73
CA ASP A 582 9.87 9.66 17.52
C ASP A 582 11.27 9.24 17.91
N VAL A 583 12.16 10.20 17.92
CA VAL A 583 13.57 10.01 18.32
C VAL A 583 14.03 11.07 19.30
N GLU A 584 13.30 12.20 19.43
CA GLU A 584 13.63 13.30 20.31
C GLU A 584 12.35 13.82 21.00
N TRP A 585 12.21 13.52 22.28
CA TRP A 585 10.97 13.66 23.03
C TRP A 585 10.62 15.09 23.48
N LEU A 586 11.60 16.00 23.56
CA LEU A 586 11.31 17.40 23.94
C LEU A 586 10.54 18.11 22.83
N SER A 587 10.99 17.91 21.57
CA SER A 587 10.31 18.47 20.41
C SER A 587 9.03 17.71 20.07
N ASP A 588 8.98 16.41 20.36
CA ASP A 588 7.74 15.63 20.18
C ASP A 588 6.62 16.20 21.05
N TRP A 589 6.82 16.26 22.37
CA TRP A 589 5.83 16.82 23.29
C TRP A 589 5.27 18.18 22.86
N ALA A 590 6.13 19.03 22.26
CA ALA A 590 5.76 20.39 21.87
C ALA A 590 5.02 20.49 20.52
N ASN A 591 5.12 19.48 19.65
CA ASN A 591 4.68 19.57 18.26
C ASN A 591 3.61 18.54 17.85
N VAL A 592 3.11 17.72 18.78
CA VAL A 592 2.04 16.75 18.55
C VAL A 592 0.72 17.19 19.16
N ASP A 593 -0.36 16.71 18.60
CA ASP A 593 -1.71 17.04 19.08
C ASP A 593 -2.05 16.43 20.45
N PHE A 594 -1.20 15.53 21.02
CA PHE A 594 -1.44 14.82 22.29
C PHE A 594 -0.22 14.74 23.22
N GLY A 595 0.78 15.63 23.08
CA GLY A 595 2.04 15.56 23.82
C GLY A 595 1.91 15.45 25.34
N GLN A 596 1.08 16.27 25.99
CA GLN A 596 0.87 16.19 27.43
C GLN A 596 0.17 14.89 27.85
N SER A 597 -0.82 14.43 27.10
CA SER A 597 -1.58 13.22 27.47
C SER A 597 -0.82 11.92 27.19
N PHE A 598 0.12 11.93 26.23
CA PHE A 598 0.93 10.79 25.85
C PHE A 598 2.28 10.78 26.57
N ASP A 599 3.14 11.75 26.28
CA ASP A 599 4.51 11.78 26.81
C ASP A 599 4.55 11.90 28.32
N ALA A 600 3.78 12.86 28.87
CA ALA A 600 3.78 13.01 30.33
C ALA A 600 3.15 11.81 31.05
N TYR A 601 2.24 11.06 30.41
CA TYR A 601 1.76 9.79 30.95
C TYR A 601 2.88 8.74 30.96
N TYR A 602 3.51 8.47 29.82
CA TYR A 602 4.52 7.41 29.72
C TYR A 602 5.80 7.73 30.46
N PHE A 603 6.20 9.00 30.55
CA PHE A 603 7.36 9.42 31.33
C PHE A 603 7.01 9.73 32.81
N GLY A 604 5.72 9.89 33.16
CA GLY A 604 5.26 10.19 34.50
C GLY A 604 5.47 11.65 34.91
N LYS A 605 6.08 12.48 34.05
CA LYS A 605 6.37 13.91 34.25
C LYS A 605 6.39 14.65 32.93
N SER A 606 6.03 15.92 32.95
CA SER A 606 6.22 16.80 31.79
C SER A 606 7.70 17.18 31.59
N PRO A 607 8.09 17.66 30.39
CA PRO A 607 9.47 18.12 30.16
C PRO A 607 9.88 19.34 31.00
N PHE A 608 8.92 20.08 31.53
CA PHE A 608 9.18 21.21 32.47
C PHE A 608 9.52 20.74 33.88
N GLU A 609 9.01 19.58 34.29
CA GLU A 609 9.29 18.98 35.60
C GLU A 609 10.60 18.20 35.61
N ASP A 610 10.95 17.51 34.51
CA ASP A 610 12.21 16.73 34.38
C ASP A 610 12.69 16.67 32.92
N PRO A 611 13.31 17.75 32.42
CA PRO A 611 13.83 17.78 31.05
C PRO A 611 14.92 16.72 30.79
N GLN A 612 15.66 16.36 31.84
CA GLN A 612 16.72 15.36 31.73
C GLN A 612 16.17 13.95 31.51
N LEU A 613 14.97 13.64 32.00
CA LEU A 613 14.30 12.37 31.69
C LEU A 613 14.02 12.25 30.17
N TYR A 614 13.48 13.30 29.59
CA TYR A 614 13.20 13.36 28.12
C TYR A 614 14.48 13.18 27.30
N ILE A 615 15.58 13.88 27.67
CA ILE A 615 16.88 13.73 27.01
C ILE A 615 17.39 12.28 27.12
N ARG A 616 17.37 11.68 28.31
CA ARG A 616 17.85 10.31 28.56
C ARG A 616 17.04 9.27 27.80
N LYS A 617 15.73 9.49 27.65
CA LYS A 617 14.82 8.60 26.92
C LYS A 617 14.82 8.83 25.41
N SER A 618 15.40 9.93 24.92
CA SER A 618 15.47 10.21 23.49
C SER A 618 16.52 9.35 22.78
N PRO A 619 16.11 8.50 21.83
CA PRO A 619 17.04 7.70 21.02
C PRO A 619 18.07 8.54 20.27
N PHE A 620 17.73 9.78 19.89
CA PHE A 620 18.57 10.70 19.13
C PHE A 620 20.00 10.83 19.69
N PHE A 621 20.14 10.88 21.01
CA PHE A 621 21.45 11.04 21.67
C PHE A 621 22.28 9.74 21.76
N LYS A 622 21.78 8.63 21.21
CA LYS A 622 22.43 7.31 21.22
C LYS A 622 22.61 6.72 19.82
N MET A 623 22.33 7.49 18.76
CA MET A 623 22.37 7.00 17.38
C MET A 623 23.76 6.67 16.86
N ASP A 624 24.81 7.13 17.53
CA ASP A 624 26.21 6.76 17.27
C ASP A 624 26.47 5.27 17.47
N THR A 625 25.61 4.57 18.23
CA THR A 625 25.72 3.12 18.47
C THR A 625 25.16 2.27 17.34
N ILE A 626 24.31 2.82 16.46
CA ILE A 626 23.64 2.10 15.39
C ILE A 626 24.66 1.61 14.34
N LYS A 627 24.61 0.31 14.03
CA LYS A 627 25.50 -0.36 13.08
C LYS A 627 24.78 -0.92 11.84
N ALA A 628 23.46 -0.90 11.84
CA ALA A 628 22.64 -1.42 10.75
C ALA A 628 22.27 -0.32 9.74
N PRO A 629 22.18 -0.63 8.43
CA PRO A 629 21.52 0.24 7.44
C PRO A 629 20.08 0.55 7.83
N VAL A 630 19.68 1.83 7.73
CA VAL A 630 18.33 2.31 8.13
C VAL A 630 17.62 2.97 6.97
N LEU A 631 16.41 2.49 6.67
CA LEU A 631 15.44 3.14 5.77
C LEU A 631 14.39 3.85 6.59
N ILE A 632 14.17 5.14 6.30
CA ILE A 632 13.25 6.01 7.04
C ILE A 632 12.13 6.46 6.11
N PHE A 633 10.88 6.48 6.61
CA PHE A 633 9.69 7.00 5.92
C PHE A 633 8.93 8.01 6.77
N HIS A 634 8.34 9.04 6.15
CA HIS A 634 7.46 9.98 6.86
C HIS A 634 6.53 10.75 5.92
N GLY A 635 5.31 11.03 6.36
CA GLY A 635 4.39 11.95 5.73
C GLY A 635 4.70 13.41 6.10
N SER A 636 4.73 14.35 5.15
CA SER A 636 5.13 15.72 5.46
C SER A 636 4.07 16.54 6.22
N ALA A 637 2.82 16.05 6.26
CA ALA A 637 1.71 16.66 7.00
C ALA A 637 1.30 15.84 8.23
N ASP A 638 2.22 15.05 8.79
CA ASP A 638 1.98 14.25 9.99
C ASP A 638 1.90 15.15 11.22
N ARG A 639 0.77 15.04 11.95
CA ARG A 639 0.49 15.72 13.23
C ARG A 639 0.52 14.78 14.44
N ASN A 640 0.61 13.47 14.20
CA ASN A 640 0.73 12.47 15.26
C ASN A 640 2.19 12.27 15.70
N VAL A 641 3.10 12.32 14.72
CA VAL A 641 4.55 12.33 14.91
C VAL A 641 5.12 13.42 14.00
N PRO A 642 5.77 14.45 14.54
CA PRO A 642 6.25 15.53 13.70
C PRO A 642 7.29 15.07 12.69
N PRO A 643 7.22 15.47 11.41
CA PRO A 643 8.20 15.06 10.39
C PRO A 643 9.66 15.43 10.75
N ALA A 644 9.83 16.42 11.62
CA ALA A 644 11.12 16.82 12.18
C ALA A 644 11.85 15.65 12.89
N GLN A 645 11.11 14.70 13.46
CA GLN A 645 11.66 13.53 14.12
C GLN A 645 12.47 12.66 13.13
N SER A 646 11.92 12.36 11.96
CA SER A 646 12.62 11.62 10.92
C SER A 646 13.78 12.43 10.28
N TRP A 647 13.66 13.76 10.17
CA TRP A 647 14.77 14.61 9.79
C TRP A 647 15.92 14.53 10.80
N SER A 648 15.61 14.59 12.10
CA SER A 648 16.60 14.45 13.16
C SER A 648 17.30 13.09 13.11
N TYR A 649 16.54 12.02 12.92
CA TYR A 649 17.07 10.67 12.74
C TYR A 649 18.04 10.59 11.56
N PHE A 650 17.59 11.03 10.40
CA PHE A 650 18.38 11.02 9.17
C PHE A 650 19.69 11.82 9.32
N ARG A 651 19.59 13.05 9.88
CA ARG A 651 20.76 13.92 10.08
C ARG A 651 21.74 13.37 11.10
N ALA A 652 21.27 12.75 12.17
CA ALA A 652 22.15 12.11 13.15
C ALA A 652 22.97 10.97 12.51
N LEU A 653 22.32 10.07 11.74
CA LEU A 653 23.02 8.99 11.06
C LEU A 653 23.98 9.50 9.98
N GLN A 654 23.61 10.56 9.24
CA GLN A 654 24.52 11.21 8.30
C GLN A 654 25.74 11.83 9.00
N HIS A 655 25.52 12.47 10.15
CA HIS A 655 26.60 13.09 10.93
C HIS A 655 27.64 12.04 11.36
N PHE A 656 27.19 10.91 11.85
CA PHE A 656 28.12 9.85 12.26
C PHE A 656 28.74 9.11 11.07
N GLY A 657 28.05 9.03 9.93
CA GLY A 657 28.56 8.44 8.69
C GLY A 657 28.93 6.95 8.77
N LYS A 658 28.41 6.23 9.76
CA LYS A 658 28.79 4.82 10.05
C LYS A 658 28.01 3.80 9.23
N VAL A 659 26.78 4.13 8.83
CA VAL A 659 25.83 3.21 8.18
C VAL A 659 25.14 3.86 7.00
N PRO A 660 24.75 3.09 5.98
CA PRO A 660 23.84 3.59 4.95
C PRO A 660 22.50 4.04 5.56
N VAL A 661 22.05 5.22 5.16
CA VAL A 661 20.73 5.73 5.54
C VAL A 661 20.03 6.29 4.31
N LYS A 662 18.73 6.01 4.20
CA LYS A 662 17.85 6.57 3.17
C LYS A 662 16.60 7.11 3.84
N PHE A 663 16.15 8.29 3.44
CA PHE A 663 14.93 8.89 3.93
C PHE A 663 13.99 9.23 2.77
N VAL A 664 12.78 8.69 2.80
CA VAL A 664 11.72 8.93 1.82
C VAL A 664 10.63 9.75 2.50
N VAL A 665 10.37 10.94 1.98
CA VAL A 665 9.31 11.83 2.44
C VAL A 665 8.12 11.73 1.49
N PHE A 666 6.92 11.57 2.04
CA PHE A 666 5.67 11.57 1.28
C PHE A 666 5.01 12.95 1.40
N PRO A 667 5.00 13.77 0.31
CA PRO A 667 4.41 15.11 0.35
C PRO A 667 2.91 15.07 0.69
N ASP A 668 2.48 15.98 1.59
CA ASP A 668 1.09 16.19 2.02
C ASP A 668 0.41 14.96 2.65
N GLU A 669 1.17 13.92 2.97
CA GLU A 669 0.64 12.75 3.66
C GLU A 669 0.65 12.92 5.19
N PRO A 670 -0.43 12.48 5.87
CA PRO A 670 -0.51 12.45 7.32
C PRO A 670 0.31 11.27 7.89
N HIS A 671 -0.01 10.85 9.12
CA HIS A 671 0.66 9.76 9.85
C HIS A 671 0.74 8.41 9.12
N GLY A 672 -0.11 8.18 8.14
CA GLY A 672 -0.03 7.04 7.20
C GLY A 672 -0.35 7.52 5.80
N PRO A 673 0.40 7.10 4.77
CA PRO A 673 0.16 7.53 3.40
C PRO A 673 -1.24 7.12 2.94
N ARG A 674 -1.97 8.07 2.34
CA ARG A 674 -3.32 7.87 1.80
C ARG A 674 -3.31 7.58 0.30
N LYS A 675 -2.38 8.20 -0.45
CA LYS A 675 -2.19 7.93 -1.88
C LYS A 675 -1.67 6.52 -2.08
N LEU A 676 -2.28 5.79 -3.00
CA LEU A 676 -1.89 4.40 -3.28
C LEU A 676 -0.50 4.30 -3.88
N THR A 677 -0.09 5.29 -4.69
CA THR A 677 1.27 5.42 -5.22
C THR A 677 2.31 5.60 -4.12
N HIS A 678 1.99 6.35 -3.05
CA HIS A 678 2.88 6.49 -1.90
C HIS A 678 2.95 5.20 -1.06
N GLN A 679 1.83 4.50 -0.90
CA GLN A 679 1.80 3.20 -0.25
C GLN A 679 2.62 2.16 -1.04
N LEU A 680 2.43 2.11 -2.35
CA LEU A 680 3.19 1.25 -3.26
C LEU A 680 4.69 1.58 -3.18
N ARG A 681 5.06 2.87 -3.29
CA ARG A 681 6.44 3.33 -3.17
C ARG A 681 7.09 2.92 -1.84
N LYS A 682 6.35 3.00 -0.71
CA LYS A 682 6.86 2.55 0.60
C LYS A 682 7.23 1.08 0.57
N VAL A 683 6.35 0.23 0.03
CA VAL A 683 6.58 -1.22 -0.03
C VAL A 683 7.74 -1.56 -0.96
N GLU A 684 7.79 -0.97 -2.15
CA GLU A 684 8.88 -1.20 -3.13
C GLU A 684 10.25 -0.81 -2.57
N GLU A 685 10.36 0.37 -1.97
CA GLU A 685 11.61 0.85 -1.38
C GLU A 685 12.07 -0.01 -0.20
N GLU A 686 11.12 -0.46 0.63
CA GLU A 686 11.39 -1.34 1.76
C GLU A 686 11.91 -2.69 1.29
N ILE A 687 11.25 -3.31 0.32
CA ILE A 687 11.68 -4.58 -0.26
C ILE A 687 13.07 -4.43 -0.93
N ALA A 688 13.30 -3.39 -1.72
CA ALA A 688 14.59 -3.14 -2.35
C ALA A 688 15.72 -2.94 -1.30
N TRP A 689 15.40 -2.27 -0.18
CA TRP A 689 16.34 -2.07 0.92
C TRP A 689 16.72 -3.37 1.61
N PHE A 690 15.72 -4.23 1.92
CA PHE A 690 15.94 -5.54 2.50
C PHE A 690 16.64 -6.50 1.52
N ASP A 691 16.28 -6.49 0.24
CA ASP A 691 16.93 -7.27 -0.80
C ASP A 691 18.42 -6.91 -0.89
N LYS A 692 18.77 -5.62 -0.81
CA LYS A 692 20.15 -5.15 -0.88
C LYS A 692 20.99 -5.48 0.36
N TYR A 693 20.46 -5.20 1.56
CA TYR A 693 21.27 -5.25 2.78
C TYR A 693 21.06 -6.49 3.64
N PHE A 694 19.91 -7.14 3.53
CA PHE A 694 19.55 -8.29 4.35
C PHE A 694 19.56 -9.62 3.62
N PHE A 695 18.79 -9.75 2.56
CA PHE A 695 18.76 -10.99 1.77
C PHE A 695 19.98 -11.12 0.87
N LYS A 696 20.66 -10.03 0.54
CA LYS A 696 21.82 -9.98 -0.35
C LYS A 696 21.53 -10.71 -1.65
N SER A 697 20.31 -10.60 -2.13
CA SER A 697 19.93 -11.08 -3.44
C SER A 697 20.63 -10.16 -4.44
N THR A 698 21.82 -10.56 -4.89
CA THR A 698 22.39 -10.00 -6.10
C THR A 698 21.47 -10.45 -7.23
N LYS A 699 20.50 -9.64 -7.54
CA LYS A 699 19.85 -9.76 -8.81
C LYS A 699 20.69 -9.08 -9.88
N PRO A 700 21.35 -9.85 -10.73
CA PRO A 700 21.39 -9.47 -12.10
C PRO A 700 20.05 -9.96 -12.65
N GLU A 701 19.00 -9.33 -12.40
CA GLU A 701 17.78 -9.72 -13.03
C GLU A 701 17.46 -8.71 -14.08
N ASN A 702 17.40 -9.25 -15.22
CA ASN A 702 16.28 -9.18 -16.14
C ASN A 702 14.94 -9.03 -15.38
N GLU A 703 14.74 -7.93 -14.65
CA GLU A 703 13.42 -7.46 -14.35
C GLU A 703 12.79 -7.28 -15.72
N ALA A 704 11.96 -8.26 -16.09
CA ALA A 704 11.07 -8.06 -17.20
C ALA A 704 10.46 -6.69 -16.96
N LEU A 705 10.60 -5.77 -17.91
CA LEU A 705 9.99 -4.45 -17.83
C LEU A 705 8.57 -4.67 -17.36
N GLU A 706 8.19 -4.04 -16.27
CA GLU A 706 6.81 -4.06 -15.83
C GLU A 706 5.93 -3.66 -17.01
N LYS A 707 4.87 -4.43 -17.19
CA LYS A 707 3.88 -4.14 -18.21
C LYS A 707 3.42 -2.71 -17.99
N ASP A 708 3.66 -1.84 -19.03
CA ASP A 708 3.36 -0.41 -19.01
C ASP A 708 4.42 0.52 -18.35
N ALA A 709 5.60 0.03 -17.97
CA ALA A 709 6.73 0.92 -17.65
C ALA A 709 7.01 1.86 -18.85
N PRO A 710 7.46 3.12 -18.61
CA PRO A 710 7.74 4.07 -19.70
C PRO A 710 8.65 3.51 -20.80
N LEU A 711 9.64 2.72 -20.44
CA LEU A 711 10.53 2.08 -21.40
C LEU A 711 9.85 0.91 -22.14
N ASP A 712 8.99 0.12 -21.48
CA ASP A 712 8.17 -0.93 -22.13
C ASP A 712 7.15 -0.31 -23.09
N ALA A 713 6.51 0.77 -22.70
CA ALA A 713 5.62 1.52 -23.57
C ALA A 713 6.35 2.10 -24.79
N ALA A 714 7.60 2.59 -24.61
CA ALA A 714 8.44 3.09 -25.70
C ALA A 714 8.87 1.96 -26.64
N LEU A 715 9.29 0.82 -26.12
CA LEU A 715 9.63 -0.39 -26.90
C LEU A 715 8.44 -0.91 -27.69
N LYS A 716 7.24 -0.91 -27.10
CA LYS A 716 5.99 -1.29 -27.78
C LYS A 716 5.65 -0.32 -28.90
N ARG A 717 5.77 0.99 -28.66
CA ARG A 717 5.57 2.02 -29.71
C ARG A 717 6.57 1.86 -30.84
N ASP A 718 7.83 1.61 -30.51
CA ASP A 718 8.89 1.41 -31.50
C ASP A 718 8.66 0.12 -32.30
N SER A 719 8.27 -0.97 -31.65
CA SER A 719 7.94 -2.23 -32.32
C SER A 719 6.73 -2.09 -33.24
N ALA A 720 5.67 -1.42 -32.81
CA ALA A 720 4.49 -1.18 -33.62
C ALA A 720 4.84 -0.34 -34.85
N LYS A 721 5.67 0.68 -34.69
CA LYS A 721 6.12 1.54 -35.81
C LYS A 721 7.08 0.86 -36.78
N ARG A 722 7.78 -0.18 -36.36
CA ARG A 722 8.60 -0.99 -37.28
C ARG A 722 7.75 -1.75 -38.31
N TYR A 723 6.51 -2.07 -37.98
CA TYR A 723 5.56 -2.75 -38.89
C TYR A 723 4.66 -1.77 -39.62
N GLU A 724 4.51 -0.55 -39.15
CA GLU A 724 3.87 0.53 -39.88
C GLU A 724 4.91 1.24 -40.79
N LYS A 725 4.47 1.69 -41.94
CA LYS A 725 5.26 2.45 -42.92
C LYS A 725 5.92 3.67 -42.20
N GLY A 726 7.18 3.56 -41.80
CA GLY A 726 8.02 4.57 -41.22
C GLY A 726 7.37 5.54 -40.19
N PRO A 727 8.10 6.24 -39.38
CA PRO A 727 7.55 7.08 -38.31
C PRO A 727 6.60 8.19 -38.79
N TYR A 728 6.57 8.46 -40.08
CA TYR A 728 5.74 9.50 -40.71
C TYR A 728 4.68 8.96 -41.67
N GLY A 729 4.41 7.63 -41.69
CA GLY A 729 3.36 7.02 -42.52
C GLY A 729 3.67 6.98 -44.02
N GLN A 730 4.86 7.41 -44.43
CA GLN A 730 5.30 7.33 -45.82
C GLN A 730 6.03 6.01 -46.06
N SER A 731 5.72 5.34 -47.17
CA SER A 731 6.54 4.24 -47.66
C SER A 731 7.92 4.81 -47.97
N VAL A 732 8.93 4.36 -47.23
CA VAL A 732 10.32 4.57 -47.69
C VAL A 732 10.40 4.06 -49.12
N PRO A 733 10.83 4.87 -50.10
CA PRO A 733 11.00 4.40 -51.49
C PRO A 733 11.84 3.15 -51.45
N GLY A 734 11.37 2.09 -52.09
CA GLY A 734 11.91 0.74 -51.98
C GLY A 734 13.43 0.78 -51.97
N LYS A 735 14.02 0.19 -50.94
CA LYS A 735 15.47 0.15 -50.74
C LYS A 735 16.12 -0.44 -51.97
N PRO A 736 16.72 0.35 -52.85
CA PRO A 736 17.22 -0.19 -54.09
C PRO A 736 18.47 -0.99 -53.76
N ARG A 737 18.37 -2.27 -54.04
CA ARG A 737 19.51 -3.16 -54.03
C ARG A 737 19.93 -3.36 -55.46
N ALA A 738 20.77 -2.46 -55.96
CA ALA A 738 21.43 -2.69 -57.20
C ALA A 738 22.42 -3.87 -57.03
N ARG A 739 22.15 -4.99 -57.74
CA ARG A 739 23.12 -6.09 -57.89
C ARG A 739 23.79 -5.93 -59.23
N ALA A 740 25.04 -5.55 -59.21
CA ALA A 740 25.94 -5.70 -60.36
C ALA A 740 26.92 -6.84 -60.05
N LEU A 741 27.00 -7.82 -60.91
CA LEU A 741 27.91 -8.95 -60.73
C LEU A 741 27.77 -9.75 -59.41
N ASN A 742 26.56 -9.89 -58.89
CA ASN A 742 26.27 -10.46 -57.59
C ASN A 742 26.73 -9.65 -56.35
N LEU A 743 27.15 -8.40 -56.52
CA LEU A 743 27.52 -7.52 -55.41
C LEU A 743 26.35 -6.61 -55.01
N LEU A 744 26.22 -6.36 -53.70
CA LEU A 744 25.30 -5.35 -53.16
C LEU A 744 26.01 -3.96 -53.18
N ILE A 745 25.75 -3.17 -54.23
CA ILE A 745 26.36 -1.85 -54.38
C ILE A 745 25.48 -0.79 -53.70
N PRO A 746 26.04 0.14 -52.87
CA PRO A 746 25.31 1.26 -52.34
C PRO A 746 24.67 2.14 -53.41
N GLU A 747 23.39 2.48 -53.22
CA GLU A 747 22.73 3.46 -54.11
C GLU A 747 23.30 4.86 -53.86
N VAL A 748 23.58 5.60 -54.92
CA VAL A 748 24.12 6.95 -54.81
C VAL A 748 23.11 8.03 -55.19
N VAL A 749 23.20 9.13 -54.51
CA VAL A 749 22.46 10.36 -54.79
C VAL A 749 23.44 11.46 -55.11
N LYS A 750 23.11 12.31 -56.07
CA LYS A 750 23.96 13.41 -56.49
C LYS A 750 23.62 14.68 -55.71
N ARG A 751 24.64 15.31 -55.13
CA ARG A 751 24.60 16.66 -54.47
C ARG A 751 25.65 17.55 -55.09
N GLY A 752 25.23 18.41 -55.99
CA GLY A 752 26.16 19.14 -56.83
C GLY A 752 27.07 18.21 -57.61
N GLU A 753 28.38 18.22 -57.35
CA GLU A 753 29.36 17.33 -57.98
C GLU A 753 29.66 16.08 -57.10
N LEU A 754 29.11 15.99 -55.87
CA LEU A 754 29.32 14.87 -54.99
C LEU A 754 28.29 13.78 -55.28
N GLU A 755 28.72 12.54 -55.45
CA GLU A 755 27.88 11.36 -55.49
C GLU A 755 28.06 10.59 -54.21
N THR A 756 27.09 10.71 -53.23
CA THR A 756 27.12 10.06 -51.92
C THR A 756 26.11 8.92 -51.85
N SER A 757 26.38 7.90 -51.05
CA SER A 757 25.41 6.85 -50.81
C SER A 757 24.14 7.41 -50.18
N ARG A 758 22.97 6.96 -50.61
CA ARG A 758 21.63 7.38 -50.14
C ARG A 758 21.42 7.04 -48.65
N PHE A 759 21.97 5.91 -48.24
CA PHE A 759 21.90 5.35 -46.89
C PHE A 759 23.30 5.12 -46.35
N GLU A 760 23.43 4.87 -45.07
CA GLU A 760 24.63 4.29 -44.44
C GLU A 760 24.93 2.93 -45.11
N VAL A 761 26.18 2.49 -45.08
CA VAL A 761 26.53 1.12 -45.54
C VAL A 761 25.85 0.11 -44.63
N THR A 762 25.06 -0.79 -45.20
CA THR A 762 24.29 -1.78 -44.46
C THR A 762 25.13 -3.00 -44.06
N ARG A 763 24.67 -3.71 -43.03
CA ARG A 763 25.26 -4.99 -42.61
C ARG A 763 25.30 -6.02 -43.76
N ALA A 764 24.26 -6.01 -44.57
CA ALA A 764 24.19 -6.88 -45.75
C ALA A 764 25.31 -6.54 -46.77
N GLN A 765 25.56 -5.29 -47.04
CA GLN A 765 26.62 -4.82 -47.94
C GLN A 765 28.03 -5.09 -47.35
N PHE A 766 28.21 -4.83 -46.09
CA PHE A 766 29.49 -5.02 -45.39
C PHE A 766 29.85 -6.50 -45.18
N SER A 767 28.84 -7.37 -45.03
CA SER A 767 29.05 -8.79 -44.82
C SER A 767 29.70 -9.49 -46.01
N GLU A 768 29.41 -9.03 -47.23
CA GLU A 768 30.07 -9.56 -48.43
C GLU A 768 31.60 -9.33 -48.39
N TYR A 769 32.01 -8.14 -47.99
CA TYR A 769 33.42 -7.83 -47.74
C TYR A 769 34.04 -8.69 -46.62
N ARG A 770 33.34 -8.84 -45.49
CA ARG A 770 33.83 -9.67 -44.38
C ARG A 770 33.99 -11.12 -44.74
N ILE A 771 33.03 -11.69 -45.46
CA ILE A 771 33.09 -13.08 -45.92
C ILE A 771 34.28 -13.29 -46.83
N LEU A 772 34.49 -12.43 -47.82
CA LEU A 772 35.60 -12.54 -48.76
C LEU A 772 36.95 -12.32 -48.08
N LYS A 773 37.05 -11.39 -47.14
CA LYS A 773 38.23 -11.13 -46.32
C LYS A 773 38.58 -12.34 -45.41
N CYS A 774 37.57 -12.94 -44.82
CA CYS A 774 37.69 -14.17 -44.01
C CYS A 774 38.15 -15.36 -44.87
N MET A 775 37.58 -15.53 -46.06
CA MET A 775 37.97 -16.59 -47.02
C MET A 775 39.42 -16.44 -47.53
N ALA A 776 39.88 -15.18 -47.68
CA ALA A 776 41.26 -14.89 -48.08
C ALA A 776 42.29 -15.15 -46.96
N ASN A 777 41.90 -14.96 -45.70
CA ASN A 777 42.73 -15.15 -44.51
C ASN A 777 41.93 -15.84 -43.38
N PRO A 778 41.67 -17.16 -43.47
CA PRO A 778 40.85 -17.85 -42.48
C PRO A 778 41.55 -17.88 -41.10
N PRO A 779 40.83 -17.56 -40.01
CA PRO A 779 41.41 -17.71 -38.68
C PRO A 779 41.74 -19.15 -38.37
N GLY A 780 43.03 -19.44 -38.11
CA GLY A 780 43.48 -20.76 -37.65
C GLY A 780 44.12 -21.65 -38.75
N GLY A 781 44.49 -21.14 -39.89
CA GLY A 781 45.29 -21.87 -40.89
C GLY A 781 44.60 -23.14 -41.42
N SER A 782 44.19 -23.18 -42.64
CA SER A 782 43.60 -24.28 -43.39
C SER A 782 42.25 -24.84 -42.91
N GLY A 783 41.18 -24.32 -43.37
CA GLY A 783 39.89 -25.02 -43.48
C GLY A 783 38.84 -24.69 -42.50
N SER A 784 37.91 -23.96 -42.74
CA SER A 784 36.54 -24.34 -42.92
C SER A 784 35.74 -23.14 -43.52
N SER A 785 35.12 -23.38 -44.64
CA SER A 785 34.09 -22.52 -45.23
C SER A 785 32.99 -22.19 -44.25
N ASP A 786 32.79 -22.99 -43.23
CA ASP A 786 31.73 -22.90 -42.24
C ASP A 786 31.89 -21.71 -41.26
N THR A 787 33.14 -21.39 -40.82
CA THR A 787 33.40 -20.24 -39.97
C THR A 787 33.18 -18.91 -40.68
N CYS A 788 33.57 -18.79 -41.95
CA CYS A 788 33.33 -17.61 -42.73
C CYS A 788 31.87 -17.51 -43.20
N SER A 789 31.20 -18.63 -43.41
CA SER A 789 29.78 -18.70 -43.78
C SER A 789 28.86 -18.32 -42.63
N ALA A 790 29.29 -18.51 -41.36
CA ALA A 790 28.57 -18.10 -40.18
C ALA A 790 28.45 -16.55 -40.10
N LEU A 791 29.39 -15.81 -40.70
CA LEU A 791 29.30 -14.33 -40.84
C LEU A 791 28.13 -13.91 -41.73
N ALA A 792 27.66 -14.78 -42.64
CA ALA A 792 26.46 -14.52 -43.45
C ALA A 792 25.15 -14.61 -42.67
N ALA A 793 25.12 -15.40 -41.57
CA ALA A 793 23.93 -15.57 -40.73
C ALA A 793 23.62 -14.32 -39.87
N THR A 794 24.66 -13.53 -39.53
CA THR A 794 24.53 -12.28 -38.79
C THR A 794 24.14 -11.10 -39.66
N ALA A 795 24.13 -11.25 -40.98
CA ALA A 795 23.90 -10.22 -42.00
C ALA A 795 22.42 -10.02 -42.38
N LYS A 796 21.49 -10.47 -41.54
CA LYS A 796 20.06 -10.27 -41.78
C LYS A 796 19.59 -8.87 -41.46
N GLY A 797 19.03 -8.18 -42.43
CA GLY A 797 18.37 -6.91 -42.36
C GLY A 797 19.14 -5.74 -42.94
N ASP A 798 18.41 -4.69 -43.26
CA ASP A 798 18.91 -3.44 -43.80
C ASP A 798 19.33 -2.47 -42.69
N PHE A 799 19.87 -2.99 -41.56
CA PHE A 799 20.47 -2.20 -40.49
C PHE A 799 21.82 -1.64 -40.94
N PRO A 800 22.22 -0.44 -40.51
CA PRO A 800 23.54 0.09 -40.80
C PRO A 800 24.61 -0.83 -40.19
N GLU A 801 25.74 -0.94 -40.89
CA GLU A 801 26.93 -1.51 -40.27
C GLU A 801 27.48 -0.55 -39.22
N SER A 802 27.75 -1.04 -38.04
CA SER A 802 28.11 -0.24 -36.89
C SER A 802 29.22 -0.90 -36.07
N GLY A 803 29.91 -0.13 -35.23
CA GLY A 803 31.03 -0.60 -34.47
C GLY A 803 32.27 -0.84 -35.36
N VAL A 804 32.39 -0.14 -36.46
CA VAL A 804 33.50 -0.23 -37.44
C VAL A 804 34.58 0.84 -37.15
N THR A 805 35.82 0.47 -37.39
CA THR A 805 36.92 1.41 -37.37
C THR A 805 37.02 2.19 -38.68
N LEU A 806 37.72 3.33 -38.65
CA LEU A 806 38.00 4.09 -39.90
C LEU A 806 38.76 3.21 -40.94
N GLU A 807 39.68 2.38 -40.45
CA GLU A 807 40.45 1.45 -41.26
C GLU A 807 39.55 0.42 -41.94
N ASP A 808 38.53 -0.11 -41.23
CA ASP A 808 37.55 -1.03 -41.82
C ASP A 808 36.69 -0.32 -42.86
N ALA A 809 36.28 0.93 -42.63
CA ALA A 809 35.52 1.74 -43.60
C ALA A 809 36.33 2.03 -44.88
N LYS A 810 37.61 2.37 -44.74
CA LYS A 810 38.53 2.53 -45.87
C LYS A 810 38.73 1.24 -46.63
N ALA A 811 39.04 0.17 -45.98
CA ALA A 811 39.30 -1.13 -46.59
C ALA A 811 38.04 -1.68 -47.33
N TYR A 812 36.85 -1.44 -46.79
CA TYR A 812 35.59 -1.72 -47.49
C TYR A 812 35.43 -0.93 -48.78
N ALA A 813 35.70 0.38 -48.73
CA ALA A 813 35.59 1.25 -49.90
C ALA A 813 36.62 0.90 -51.00
N GLU A 814 37.86 0.52 -50.62
CA GLU A 814 38.87 -0.01 -51.52
C GLU A 814 38.45 -1.33 -52.15
N TRP A 815 37.95 -2.27 -51.35
CA TRP A 815 37.41 -3.52 -51.82
C TRP A 815 36.22 -3.32 -52.79
N LEU A 816 35.29 -2.42 -52.40
CA LEU A 816 34.12 -2.10 -53.25
C LEU A 816 34.55 -1.48 -54.58
N SER A 817 35.62 -0.65 -54.58
CA SER A 817 36.17 -0.06 -55.78
C SER A 817 36.71 -1.14 -56.70
N ALA A 818 37.50 -2.06 -56.16
CA ALA A 818 38.08 -3.18 -56.94
C ALA A 818 36.98 -4.12 -57.50
N ALA A 819 35.98 -4.44 -56.67
CA ALA A 819 34.90 -5.36 -57.01
C ALA A 819 33.90 -4.79 -58.03
N SER A 820 33.62 -3.47 -57.96
CA SER A 820 32.64 -2.80 -58.85
C SER A 820 33.23 -2.11 -60.06
N HIS A 821 34.54 -2.05 -60.17
CA HIS A 821 35.28 -1.25 -61.16
C HIS A 821 34.90 0.22 -61.20
N GLN A 822 34.49 0.76 -60.03
CA GLN A 822 34.18 2.19 -59.82
C GLN A 822 35.00 2.70 -58.64
N THR A 823 35.34 3.97 -58.61
CA THR A 823 36.10 4.57 -57.50
C THR A 823 35.15 4.85 -56.34
N TRP A 824 35.30 4.18 -55.21
CA TRP A 824 34.60 4.44 -53.95
C TRP A 824 35.60 4.81 -52.86
N ARG A 825 35.20 5.70 -51.97
CA ARG A 825 36.00 6.13 -50.81
C ARG A 825 35.13 6.59 -49.67
N VAL A 826 35.73 6.68 -48.48
CA VAL A 826 35.17 7.42 -47.36
C VAL A 826 35.19 8.91 -47.73
N PRO A 827 34.13 9.69 -47.45
CA PRO A 827 34.09 11.11 -47.80
C PRO A 827 35.10 11.93 -46.96
N TYR A 828 35.55 13.06 -47.53
CA TYR A 828 36.26 14.10 -46.76
C TYR A 828 35.26 15.01 -46.06
N GLU A 829 35.61 15.48 -44.86
CA GLU A 829 34.79 16.37 -44.04
C GLU A 829 34.23 17.56 -44.83
N ASP A 830 35.09 18.26 -45.51
CA ASP A 830 34.74 19.46 -46.30
C ASP A 830 33.79 19.15 -47.49
N GLU A 831 33.76 17.92 -47.97
CA GLU A 831 32.86 17.50 -49.08
C GLU A 831 31.43 17.26 -48.60
N VAL A 832 31.25 16.84 -47.34
CA VAL A 832 29.96 16.42 -46.78
C VAL A 832 29.45 17.33 -45.66
N GLN A 833 30.22 18.33 -45.21
CA GLN A 833 29.84 19.21 -44.12
C GLN A 833 28.47 19.84 -44.30
N SER A 834 28.13 20.29 -45.52
CA SER A 834 26.82 20.89 -45.81
C SER A 834 25.64 19.91 -45.67
N LEU A 835 25.88 18.59 -45.74
CA LEU A 835 24.85 17.57 -45.55
C LEU A 835 24.42 17.46 -44.08
N TYR A 836 25.35 17.72 -43.15
CA TYR A 836 25.11 17.57 -41.72
C TYR A 836 24.73 18.88 -41.01
N GLU A 837 24.85 20.06 -41.68
CA GLU A 837 24.53 21.35 -41.09
C GLU A 837 23.02 21.60 -40.88
N HIS A 838 22.16 20.95 -41.68
CA HIS A 838 20.70 21.13 -41.69
C HIS A 838 19.96 19.84 -41.48
N ARG A 839 20.44 18.98 -40.59
CA ARG A 839 19.85 17.72 -40.29
C ARG A 839 18.68 17.83 -39.29
N ASP A 840 17.66 17.02 -39.48
CA ASP A 840 16.59 16.80 -38.49
C ASP A 840 17.11 15.99 -37.30
N ASN A 841 16.41 16.12 -36.18
CA ASN A 841 16.68 15.29 -35.02
C ASN A 841 16.04 13.90 -35.21
N GLU A 842 16.89 12.91 -35.48
CA GLU A 842 16.52 11.52 -35.78
C GLU A 842 17.03 10.56 -34.69
N ASN A 843 17.07 11.02 -33.42
CA ASN A 843 17.64 10.29 -32.31
C ASN A 843 16.68 9.26 -31.70
N THR A 844 17.04 7.99 -31.75
CA THR A 844 16.22 6.91 -31.20
C THR A 844 16.12 6.95 -29.67
N LEU A 845 17.17 7.39 -29.00
CA LEU A 845 17.19 7.52 -27.53
C LEU A 845 16.19 8.57 -27.04
N ASP A 846 16.18 9.75 -27.69
CA ASP A 846 15.22 10.83 -27.39
C ASP A 846 13.77 10.34 -27.65
N TYR A 847 13.57 9.60 -28.73
CA TYR A 847 12.29 9.00 -29.05
C TYR A 847 11.80 8.01 -27.97
N TRP A 848 12.72 7.18 -27.44
CA TRP A 848 12.39 6.22 -26.37
C TRP A 848 12.16 6.94 -25.02
N ALA A 849 12.95 7.96 -24.72
CA ALA A 849 12.76 8.76 -23.52
C ALA A 849 11.47 9.59 -23.56
N GLY A 850 11.06 10.02 -24.76
CA GLY A 850 9.98 10.98 -24.96
C GLY A 850 10.37 12.44 -24.77
N TYR A 851 11.64 12.71 -24.53
CA TYR A 851 12.29 14.03 -24.41
C TYR A 851 13.78 13.90 -24.72
N ALA A 852 14.49 15.01 -24.91
CA ALA A 852 15.95 14.99 -25.05
C ALA A 852 16.59 14.82 -23.66
N PRO A 853 17.09 13.63 -23.30
CA PRO A 853 17.58 13.36 -21.95
C PRO A 853 18.94 14.05 -21.68
N ASN A 854 19.18 14.40 -20.44
CA ASN A 854 20.50 14.83 -19.98
C ASN A 854 21.55 13.71 -20.08
N PRO A 855 22.85 13.99 -20.01
CA PRO A 855 23.90 12.99 -20.21
C PRO A 855 23.81 11.79 -19.25
N GLU A 856 23.42 12.01 -17.97
CA GLU A 856 23.30 10.96 -16.98
C GLU A 856 22.10 10.05 -17.26
N ASP A 857 20.96 10.62 -17.62
CA ASP A 857 19.77 9.85 -17.99
C ASP A 857 19.99 9.11 -19.31
N ALA A 858 20.63 9.75 -20.29
CA ALA A 858 21.01 9.09 -21.53
C ALA A 858 21.90 7.88 -21.29
N ALA A 859 22.87 7.97 -20.38
CA ALA A 859 23.72 6.85 -20.01
C ALA A 859 22.93 5.70 -19.40
N ARG A 860 22.03 5.98 -18.46
CA ARG A 860 21.16 4.98 -17.82
C ARG A 860 20.19 4.32 -18.79
N LEU A 861 19.58 5.10 -19.67
CA LEU A 861 18.68 4.60 -20.71
C LEU A 861 19.41 3.68 -21.69
N ARG A 862 20.64 4.04 -22.10
CA ARG A 862 21.45 3.17 -22.98
C ARG A 862 21.76 1.82 -22.31
N GLU A 863 22.21 1.83 -21.06
CA GLU A 863 22.50 0.58 -20.34
C GLU A 863 21.24 -0.27 -20.17
N LYS A 864 20.14 0.34 -19.78
CA LYS A 864 18.87 -0.38 -19.63
C LYS A 864 18.37 -0.95 -20.97
N ALA A 865 18.45 -0.19 -22.03
CA ALA A 865 18.09 -0.65 -23.38
C ALA A 865 18.95 -1.83 -23.83
N LYS A 866 20.26 -1.78 -23.53
CA LYS A 866 21.22 -2.85 -23.85
C LYS A 866 20.90 -4.14 -23.08
N GLU A 867 20.58 -4.04 -21.79
CA GLU A 867 20.16 -5.20 -20.98
C GLU A 867 18.92 -5.90 -21.54
N LEU A 868 17.96 -5.13 -22.06
CA LEU A 868 16.66 -5.65 -22.50
C LEU A 868 16.65 -6.17 -23.93
N SER A 869 17.42 -5.58 -24.83
CA SER A 869 17.27 -5.77 -26.29
C SER A 869 18.56 -6.18 -27.01
N GLY A 870 19.67 -6.34 -26.32
CA GLY A 870 20.96 -6.75 -26.88
C GLY A 870 21.95 -5.61 -27.11
N ALA A 871 23.05 -5.88 -27.84
CA ALA A 871 24.21 -5.00 -27.87
C ALA A 871 23.98 -3.60 -28.46
N VAL A 872 23.12 -3.47 -29.48
CA VAL A 872 22.84 -2.21 -30.18
C VAL A 872 21.35 -2.00 -30.42
N PRO A 873 20.55 -1.91 -29.35
CA PRO A 873 19.08 -1.95 -29.45
C PRO A 873 18.47 -0.70 -30.08
N LEU A 874 19.20 0.41 -30.11
CA LEU A 874 18.70 1.69 -30.61
C LEU A 874 18.79 1.81 -32.13
N LEU A 875 19.54 0.92 -32.82
CA LEU A 875 19.65 0.96 -34.27
C LEU A 875 18.34 0.58 -34.95
N LYS A 876 18.04 1.30 -36.02
CA LYS A 876 16.92 1.04 -36.93
C LYS A 876 17.42 0.65 -38.31
N GLU A 877 16.54 0.05 -39.14
CA GLU A 877 16.85 -0.19 -40.50
C GLU A 877 17.09 1.13 -41.25
N VAL A 878 18.07 1.18 -42.15
CA VAL A 878 18.40 2.39 -42.93
C VAL A 878 17.16 2.89 -43.68
N GLY A 879 16.98 4.22 -43.71
CA GLY A 879 15.81 4.87 -44.29
C GLY A 879 14.56 4.78 -43.41
N SER A 880 14.71 4.50 -42.08
CA SER A 880 13.60 4.52 -41.12
C SER A 880 13.18 5.93 -40.76
N PHE A 881 14.05 6.93 -40.88
CA PHE A 881 13.77 8.33 -40.67
C PHE A 881 13.41 9.05 -41.97
N HIS A 882 12.99 10.30 -41.86
CA HIS A 882 12.61 11.11 -43.00
C HIS A 882 13.83 11.45 -43.86
N GLY A 883 13.70 11.29 -45.19
CA GLY A 883 14.79 11.64 -46.09
C GLY A 883 15.01 13.17 -46.20
N GLN A 884 16.24 13.59 -46.16
CA GLN A 884 16.63 15.01 -46.17
C GLN A 884 17.07 15.44 -47.59
N GLY A 885 16.59 16.59 -48.03
CA GLY A 885 16.84 17.22 -49.31
C GLY A 885 15.85 18.34 -49.62
N LYS A 886 16.11 19.16 -50.62
CA LYS A 886 15.15 20.16 -51.11
C LYS A 886 14.05 19.47 -51.89
N ASP A 887 12.92 20.14 -52.11
CA ASP A 887 11.73 19.54 -52.77
C ASP A 887 11.99 18.88 -54.14
N ASP A 888 13.02 19.31 -54.86
CA ASP A 888 13.42 18.82 -56.18
C ASP A 888 14.67 17.90 -56.13
N GLU A 889 15.19 17.60 -54.93
CA GLU A 889 16.38 16.76 -54.78
C GLU A 889 15.99 15.34 -54.28
N GLU A 890 16.68 14.31 -54.76
CA GLU A 890 16.54 12.97 -54.25
C GLU A 890 16.98 12.92 -52.74
N PRO A 891 16.17 12.34 -51.84
CA PRO A 891 16.47 12.36 -50.41
C PRO A 891 17.70 11.52 -50.06
N ILE A 892 18.48 12.00 -49.08
CA ILE A 892 19.49 11.27 -48.33
C ILE A 892 18.90 10.97 -46.93
N TYR A 893 19.08 9.77 -46.45
CA TYR A 893 18.47 9.33 -45.18
C TYR A 893 19.48 9.18 -44.05
N ASP A 894 18.95 9.22 -42.81
CA ASP A 894 19.65 8.89 -41.58
C ASP A 894 20.85 9.78 -41.21
N LEU A 895 20.90 11.03 -41.70
CA LEU A 895 21.99 12.01 -41.41
C LEU A 895 21.94 12.52 -39.96
N GLY A 896 20.78 12.54 -39.34
CA GLY A 896 20.54 13.09 -38.01
C GLY A 896 20.50 12.05 -36.90
N GLY A 897 20.63 10.74 -37.21
CA GLY A 897 20.44 9.65 -36.22
C GLY A 897 21.06 8.34 -36.68
N ASN A 898 20.58 7.24 -36.11
CA ASN A 898 20.99 5.88 -36.40
C ASN A 898 22.50 5.65 -36.08
N VAL A 899 23.44 5.83 -36.99
CA VAL A 899 24.87 5.79 -36.72
C VAL A 899 25.56 7.12 -37.07
N ALA A 900 26.48 7.55 -36.23
CA ALA A 900 27.39 8.62 -36.59
C ALA A 900 28.44 8.09 -37.56
N GLU A 901 28.88 8.89 -38.50
CA GLU A 901 29.57 8.44 -39.69
C GLU A 901 31.05 8.87 -39.77
N TRP A 902 31.92 7.94 -40.11
CA TRP A 902 33.33 8.24 -40.38
C TRP A 902 33.50 9.12 -41.62
N VAL A 903 34.26 10.18 -41.44
CA VAL A 903 34.80 11.03 -42.51
C VAL A 903 36.30 11.22 -42.35
N LEU A 904 36.96 11.63 -43.46
CA LEU A 904 38.38 11.91 -43.47
C LEU A 904 38.63 13.41 -43.38
N THR A 905 39.56 13.82 -42.57
CA THR A 905 40.17 15.17 -42.68
C THR A 905 41.23 15.17 -43.79
N ARG A 906 41.58 16.34 -44.34
CA ARG A 906 42.57 16.43 -45.43
C ARG A 906 43.99 15.97 -45.05
N ASP A 907 44.35 15.95 -43.75
CA ASP A 907 45.57 15.36 -43.24
C ASP A 907 45.47 13.81 -43.02
N GLY A 908 44.39 13.21 -43.47
CA GLY A 908 44.17 11.74 -43.45
C GLY A 908 43.68 11.17 -42.13
N LYS A 909 43.38 12.00 -41.12
CA LYS A 909 42.80 11.54 -39.86
C LYS A 909 41.30 11.31 -39.99
N GLY A 910 40.78 10.49 -39.10
CA GLY A 910 39.37 10.25 -38.98
C GLY A 910 38.65 11.26 -38.09
N LYS A 911 37.47 11.63 -38.51
CA LYS A 911 36.51 12.42 -37.74
C LYS A 911 35.14 11.73 -37.84
N VAL A 912 34.33 11.84 -36.83
CA VAL A 912 32.95 11.36 -36.83
C VAL A 912 32.02 12.54 -37.00
N MET A 913 31.06 12.42 -37.93
CA MET A 913 30.02 13.42 -38.20
C MET A 913 28.63 12.82 -38.18
N GLY A 914 27.62 13.66 -38.18
CA GLY A 914 26.24 13.23 -38.14
C GLY A 914 25.68 13.03 -36.74
N GLY A 915 24.42 12.63 -36.65
CA GLY A 915 23.80 12.20 -35.40
C GLY A 915 24.00 10.72 -35.16
N SER A 916 23.69 10.22 -33.94
CA SER A 916 23.65 8.78 -33.63
C SER A 916 22.43 8.45 -32.81
N ALA A 917 22.03 7.19 -32.83
CA ALA A 917 20.88 6.71 -32.12
C ALA A 917 21.01 6.82 -30.57
N ASP A 918 22.26 6.88 -30.07
CA ASP A 918 22.58 6.83 -28.63
C ASP A 918 22.92 8.19 -28.01
N CYS A 919 23.12 9.21 -28.82
CA CYS A 919 23.43 10.57 -28.34
C CYS A 919 22.17 11.43 -28.33
N PRO A 920 21.84 12.10 -27.21
CA PRO A 920 20.73 13.04 -27.16
C PRO A 920 20.90 14.18 -28.16
N ALA A 921 19.80 14.69 -28.65
CA ALA A 921 19.80 15.85 -29.53
C ALA A 921 20.10 17.16 -28.83
N ASP A 922 20.11 17.20 -27.49
CA ASP A 922 20.45 18.41 -26.73
C ASP A 922 21.87 18.90 -27.07
N PRO A 923 22.03 20.11 -27.64
CA PRO A 923 23.34 20.68 -27.97
C PRO A 923 24.28 20.84 -26.78
N LYS A 924 23.72 20.87 -25.56
CA LYS A 924 24.47 20.99 -24.30
C LYS A 924 25.01 19.65 -23.82
N SER A 925 24.58 18.56 -24.40
CA SER A 925 24.93 17.21 -23.90
C SER A 925 26.40 16.86 -24.10
N ASN A 926 27.11 17.52 -25.06
CA ASN A 926 28.49 17.16 -25.49
C ASN A 926 28.69 15.64 -25.65
N CYS A 927 27.64 14.94 -26.08
CA CYS A 927 27.65 13.49 -26.21
C CYS A 927 28.60 13.06 -27.32
N THR A 928 29.46 12.09 -27.00
CA THR A 928 30.28 11.40 -27.99
C THR A 928 29.58 10.04 -28.26
N PRO A 929 29.28 9.70 -29.52
CA PRO A 929 28.69 8.40 -29.85
C PRO A 929 29.53 7.26 -29.32
N ALA A 930 28.86 6.25 -28.75
CA ALA A 930 29.56 5.03 -28.34
C ALA A 930 30.09 4.31 -29.59
N PRO A 931 31.26 3.65 -29.50
CA PRO A 931 31.87 2.98 -30.65
C PRO A 931 30.93 2.05 -31.42
N GLU A 932 30.02 1.38 -30.75
CA GLU A 932 29.02 0.51 -31.33
C GLU A 932 27.93 1.22 -32.13
N TYR A 933 27.81 2.55 -32.06
CA TYR A 933 26.91 3.40 -32.84
C TYR A 933 27.66 4.29 -33.86
N ILE A 934 28.88 3.94 -34.23
CA ILE A 934 29.64 4.56 -35.27
C ILE A 934 29.66 3.64 -36.48
N GLY A 935 29.15 4.15 -37.59
CA GLY A 935 29.17 3.53 -38.90
C GLY A 935 29.84 4.40 -39.98
N PHE A 936 29.38 4.27 -41.21
CA PHE A 936 29.92 5.10 -42.30
C PHE A 936 29.01 5.05 -43.52
N ARG A 937 29.16 6.11 -44.38
CA ARG A 937 28.66 6.05 -45.77
C ARG A 937 29.82 6.17 -46.73
N VAL A 938 29.61 5.90 -48.00
CA VAL A 938 30.63 6.02 -49.01
C VAL A 938 30.24 7.00 -50.10
N VAL A 939 31.23 7.59 -50.74
CA VAL A 939 31.07 8.47 -51.87
C VAL A 939 31.74 7.86 -53.09
N ARG A 940 31.16 8.09 -54.26
CA ARG A 940 31.68 7.63 -55.55
C ARG A 940 32.41 8.76 -56.29
N GLY A 941 33.56 8.44 -56.86
CA GLY A 941 34.40 9.38 -57.58
C GLY A 941 35.71 9.77 -56.87
N ALA A 942 36.64 10.33 -57.64
CA ALA A 942 37.93 10.77 -57.13
C ALA A 942 37.78 11.99 -56.16
N ALA A 943 38.67 12.09 -55.18
CA ALA A 943 38.71 13.23 -54.30
C ALA A 943 39.00 14.51 -55.11
N LYS A 944 38.28 15.60 -54.79
CA LYS A 944 38.61 16.90 -55.37
C LYS A 944 39.97 17.36 -54.83
N PRO A 945 40.84 17.99 -55.69
CA PRO A 945 42.03 18.65 -55.24
C PRO A 945 41.64 19.75 -54.24
N GLN A 946 42.54 20.05 -53.28
CA GLN A 946 42.32 21.22 -52.39
C GLN A 946 42.18 22.49 -53.25
N PRO A 947 41.25 23.43 -52.93
CA PRO A 947 41.15 24.69 -53.58
C PRO A 947 42.38 25.54 -53.43
#